data_dd2307e1337aec8ef495fee0f2fa3472
#
_entry.id   dd2307e1337aec8ef495fee0f2fa3472
#
_cell.length_a   1.000
_cell.length_b   1.000
_cell.length_c   1.000
_cell.angle_alpha   90.00
_cell.angle_beta   90.00
_cell.angle_gamma   90.00
#
_symmetry.space_group_name_H-M   'P 1'
#
loop_
_entity.id
_entity.type
_entity.pdbx_description
1 polymer ?
#
loop_
_entity_poly.entity_id
_entity_poly.type
_entity_poly.pdbx_seq_one_letter_code
_entity_poly.pdbx_strand_id
1 'polypeptide(L)'
;MEIYFNPFYDSSVFLRAEDCGLGKTFEGPDALLAELELRCGLTTVENEHSQRVISYMEAMRKVAANGTMPFYLESFRQDDYGTAELMLGWRDALVRAGWDGKTVIDSEKVRRLSEIEASFRDQGRADRWREIIAESGKRPLLGPSDRIKVCCREDALDAVLARLLSNIEKMSGPGSVQYMEKDVTELPEMEILEFDDEYRAHEWIASQELTAADVVAEADTALLGELLRSFGKPQTGAADKGIGPVMRLLPLGVALFRYPADIASLQSFLQSPKNPVGKLYIEREGEDGKKYHVKASIALLQHICANGGLGDGWDGIIRDARFTYDGKDISARDYDRAVAFLNLWDKSRTLPEGKANVKDVKDFVCRLDKWAAGGIAPESNLDSQFHALRGSCRAMLRLLDSVGEETADIDRLCRWAAHLTVPVDISSDYARRGCISLTDSLADIHSKAERLIWFASTTSNDLPYEYAFLTRSEIEALRDAGLLITGREQAARNLNTLKMDGLSRCSRASIITCRKISGVETTPSAVLARISRDLPAGKGPDVAKPAAGKVNTDLGKAAFHDFDSEIVMGFRRKRESYSSIDTLIQRPVDYMLDYVKGYVQYGIQEIADVPTVEGNVAHAYIEELGKACGNDPKEMLGKHNECFDELFGRVLSEKGLILCLRENTIELKSFKVSLRESIGVLLDIIISNGLDIVGFEESLTAEGLIGNKEDGTSADVYAIIDCLLRDPKDGMYLVFDFKYNSGTTYRKKIEENRELQLAVYKKVVETVSGDVKFTGYYAIPRRTLFTADDVLKPHKAVEVVSKDSEKDLFAMASKGYDFRWKQLRNGKLEEGEGMDLADMDYYRNQDALGLYPLEPDYNKVNIKASAYGNKNCTLKGGLK
;
A
#
# COMPACT_ATOMS: atom_id res chain seq x y z
N MET A 1 -43.00 24.66 9.86
CA MET A 1 -41.99 23.61 9.67
C MET A 1 -41.93 22.74 10.92
N GLU A 2 -41.86 21.41 10.76
CA GLU A 2 -41.65 20.47 11.87
C GLU A 2 -40.21 19.92 11.79
N ILE A 3 -39.43 20.18 12.78
CA ILE A 3 -38.05 19.69 12.91
C ILE A 3 -38.08 18.46 13.84
N TYR A 4 -37.80 17.28 13.29
CA TYR A 4 -37.65 16.06 14.08
C TYR A 4 -36.17 15.95 14.50
N PHE A 5 -35.90 16.18 15.76
CA PHE A 5 -34.55 16.26 16.30
C PHE A 5 -34.15 15.04 17.12
N ASN A 6 -32.95 14.52 16.86
CA ASN A 6 -32.28 13.53 17.72
C ASN A 6 -30.76 13.74 17.67
N PRO A 7 -30.03 13.58 18.78
CA PRO A 7 -28.57 13.75 18.81
C PRO A 7 -27.77 12.96 17.78
N PHE A 8 -28.37 11.94 17.14
CA PHE A 8 -27.71 11.05 16.18
C PHE A 8 -28.14 11.29 14.70
N TYR A 9 -29.10 12.16 14.41
CA TYR A 9 -29.62 12.32 13.06
C TYR A 9 -28.73 13.11 12.09
N ASP A 10 -27.49 13.43 12.44
CA ASP A 10 -26.50 13.96 11.48
C ASP A 10 -25.84 12.85 10.64
N SER A 11 -26.08 11.57 10.96
CA SER A 11 -25.62 10.40 10.21
C SER A 11 -26.72 9.82 9.32
N SER A 12 -26.70 8.51 9.09
CA SER A 12 -27.69 7.81 8.24
C SER A 12 -28.96 7.47 9.02
N VAL A 13 -30.00 8.27 8.89
CA VAL A 13 -31.30 8.03 9.55
C VAL A 13 -32.14 7.00 8.78
N PHE A 14 -32.62 5.97 9.46
CA PHE A 14 -33.60 5.05 8.87
C PHE A 14 -35.00 5.69 8.85
N LEU A 15 -35.47 6.01 7.63
CA LEU A 15 -36.76 6.65 7.39
C LEU A 15 -37.57 5.86 6.37
N ARG A 16 -38.88 5.63 6.67
CA ARG A 16 -39.81 5.10 5.70
C ARG A 16 -40.48 6.24 4.93
N ALA A 17 -40.83 5.97 3.68
CA ALA A 17 -41.47 6.97 2.81
C ALA A 17 -42.73 7.60 3.42
N GLU A 18 -43.47 6.86 4.26
CA GLU A 18 -44.66 7.33 4.95
C GLU A 18 -44.40 8.38 6.04
N ASP A 19 -43.20 8.41 6.58
CA ASP A 19 -42.81 9.39 7.62
C ASP A 19 -42.25 10.67 7.00
N CYS A 20 -41.87 10.63 5.71
CA CYS A 20 -41.40 11.78 4.97
C CYS A 20 -42.57 12.66 4.52
N GLY A 21 -42.39 13.98 4.46
CA GLY A 21 -43.42 14.90 4.01
C GLY A 21 -42.89 16.33 3.84
N LEU A 22 -43.64 17.14 3.05
CA LEU A 22 -43.31 18.56 2.91
C LEU A 22 -43.41 19.27 4.26
N GLY A 23 -42.40 20.08 4.59
CA GLY A 23 -42.35 20.83 5.85
C GLY A 23 -41.86 20.02 7.06
N LYS A 24 -41.40 18.79 6.86
CA LYS A 24 -40.71 17.98 7.86
C LYS A 24 -39.22 17.87 7.54
N THR A 25 -38.38 18.08 8.52
CA THR A 25 -36.92 17.86 8.46
C THR A 25 -36.48 16.92 9.58
N PHE A 26 -35.44 16.13 9.34
CA PHE A 26 -34.87 15.21 10.34
C PHE A 26 -33.44 15.68 10.58
N GLU A 27 -33.17 16.21 11.77
CA GLU A 27 -31.94 16.95 12.04
C GLU A 27 -31.22 16.42 13.29
N GLY A 28 -29.93 16.28 13.16
CA GLY A 28 -29.03 16.12 14.28
C GLY A 28 -28.49 17.48 14.77
N PRO A 29 -27.54 17.47 15.70
CA PRO A 29 -26.98 18.72 16.25
C PRO A 29 -26.39 19.68 15.19
N ASP A 30 -25.76 19.15 14.13
CA ASP A 30 -25.13 19.94 13.09
C ASP A 30 -26.13 20.67 12.20
N ALA A 31 -27.12 19.93 11.74
CA ALA A 31 -28.19 20.45 10.91
C ALA A 31 -29.04 21.46 11.69
N LEU A 32 -29.36 21.16 12.96
CA LEU A 32 -30.10 22.06 13.83
C LEU A 32 -29.31 23.37 14.08
N LEU A 33 -27.98 23.30 14.35
CA LEU A 33 -27.14 24.48 14.50
C LEU A 33 -27.21 25.37 13.25
N ALA A 34 -27.02 24.79 12.05
CA ALA A 34 -27.06 25.52 10.78
C ALA A 34 -28.42 26.18 10.54
N GLU A 35 -29.52 25.48 10.83
CA GLU A 35 -30.88 26.04 10.72
C GLU A 35 -31.11 27.21 11.68
N LEU A 36 -30.65 27.08 12.93
CA LEU A 36 -30.80 28.16 13.94
C LEU A 36 -29.93 29.39 13.60
N GLU A 37 -28.73 29.18 13.07
CA GLU A 37 -27.88 30.27 12.58
C GLU A 37 -28.52 31.04 11.44
N LEU A 38 -29.08 30.33 10.47
CA LEU A 38 -29.79 30.95 9.36
C LEU A 38 -30.94 31.81 9.86
N ARG A 39 -31.71 31.32 10.83
CA ARG A 39 -32.82 32.06 11.47
C ARG A 39 -32.34 33.25 12.29
N CYS A 40 -31.13 33.17 12.85
CA CYS A 40 -30.52 34.27 13.56
C CYS A 40 -29.92 35.36 12.66
N GLY A 41 -29.76 35.05 11.34
CA GLY A 41 -29.00 35.89 10.42
C GLY A 41 -27.49 35.90 10.75
N LEU A 42 -27.02 34.85 11.41
CA LEU A 42 -25.62 34.62 11.69
C LEU A 42 -25.03 33.88 10.49
N THR A 43 -24.23 34.63 9.70
CA THR A 43 -23.47 34.02 8.59
C THR A 43 -21.99 34.07 8.91
N THR A 44 -21.55 33.34 9.89
CA THR A 44 -20.12 33.23 10.19
C THR A 44 -19.47 32.24 9.22
N VAL A 45 -18.45 32.68 8.51
CA VAL A 45 -17.58 31.78 7.74
C VAL A 45 -16.72 31.01 8.74
N GLU A 46 -16.95 29.73 8.84
CA GLU A 46 -16.12 28.86 9.64
C GLU A 46 -14.73 28.75 8.99
N ASN A 47 -13.68 28.99 9.77
CA ASN A 47 -12.33 28.75 9.31
C ASN A 47 -12.09 27.26 9.13
N GLU A 48 -11.39 26.88 8.06
CA GLU A 48 -11.01 25.49 7.84
C GLU A 48 -10.30 24.91 9.09
N HIS A 49 -10.61 23.68 9.46
CA HIS A 49 -10.04 23.02 10.65
C HIS A 49 -8.51 23.09 10.67
N SER A 50 -7.85 22.80 9.55
CA SER A 50 -6.39 22.87 9.43
C SER A 50 -5.85 24.29 9.67
N GLN A 51 -6.56 25.34 9.23
CA GLN A 51 -6.18 26.72 9.49
C GLN A 51 -6.26 27.05 10.98
N ARG A 52 -7.34 26.60 11.65
CA ARG A 52 -7.51 26.80 13.09
C ARG A 52 -6.40 26.10 13.88
N VAL A 53 -6.04 24.85 13.50
CA VAL A 53 -4.92 24.12 14.13
C VAL A 53 -3.60 24.89 13.97
N ILE A 54 -3.31 25.41 12.77
CA ILE A 54 -2.10 26.22 12.51
C ILE A 54 -2.07 27.47 13.38
N SER A 55 -3.16 28.21 13.43
CA SER A 55 -3.27 29.42 14.28
C SER A 55 -3.15 29.08 15.77
N TYR A 56 -3.71 27.94 16.19
CA TYR A 56 -3.61 27.48 17.58
C TYR A 56 -2.17 27.05 17.93
N MET A 57 -1.50 26.36 17.01
CA MET A 57 -0.08 26.01 17.13
C MET A 57 0.81 27.25 17.29
N GLU A 58 0.53 28.33 16.54
CA GLU A 58 1.25 29.61 16.70
C GLU A 58 0.99 30.25 18.06
N ALA A 59 -0.26 30.18 18.56
CA ALA A 59 -0.58 30.67 19.89
C ALA A 59 0.13 29.88 20.99
N MET A 60 0.22 28.54 20.84
CA MET A 60 0.97 27.68 21.75
C MET A 60 2.47 28.00 21.75
N ARG A 61 3.07 28.26 20.57
CA ARG A 61 4.48 28.69 20.47
C ARG A 61 4.75 29.98 21.24
N LYS A 62 3.84 30.95 21.16
CA LYS A 62 3.96 32.23 21.91
C LYS A 62 3.95 31.97 23.41
N VAL A 63 3.05 31.10 23.91
CA VAL A 63 3.01 30.77 25.34
C VAL A 63 4.27 30.02 25.77
N ALA A 64 4.76 29.09 24.96
CA ALA A 64 5.99 28.34 25.24
C ALA A 64 7.24 29.25 25.27
N ALA A 65 7.27 30.30 24.45
CA ALA A 65 8.39 31.27 24.41
C ALA A 65 8.46 32.21 25.62
N ASN A 66 7.39 32.35 26.42
CA ASN A 66 7.34 33.25 27.57
C ASN A 66 8.09 32.74 28.83
N GLY A 67 8.95 31.73 28.68
CA GLY A 67 9.84 31.27 29.76
C GLY A 67 9.20 30.29 30.76
N THR A 68 7.91 29.97 30.66
CA THR A 68 7.25 28.91 31.43
C THR A 68 7.34 27.60 30.70
N MET A 69 7.65 26.49 31.39
CA MET A 69 7.61 25.15 30.81
C MET A 69 6.18 24.59 30.90
N PRO A 70 5.33 24.75 29.87
CA PRO A 70 3.99 24.18 29.91
C PRO A 70 4.04 22.65 29.81
N PHE A 71 3.08 21.95 30.43
CA PHE A 71 3.02 20.50 30.48
C PHE A 71 3.05 19.83 29.09
N TYR A 72 2.59 20.52 28.05
CA TYR A 72 2.53 20.01 26.67
C TYR A 72 3.84 20.18 25.89
N LEU A 73 4.85 20.85 26.43
CA LEU A 73 6.03 21.30 25.67
C LEU A 73 6.80 20.14 25.03
N GLU A 74 6.95 19.02 25.72
CA GLU A 74 7.66 17.86 25.21
C GLU A 74 6.94 17.21 24.03
N SER A 75 5.63 16.95 24.18
CA SER A 75 4.80 16.45 23.09
C SER A 75 4.77 17.40 21.89
N PHE A 76 4.71 18.72 22.16
CA PHE A 76 4.70 19.74 21.14
C PHE A 76 6.03 19.85 20.37
N ARG A 77 7.16 19.54 21.00
CA ARG A 77 8.46 19.45 20.31
C ARG A 77 8.54 18.23 19.39
N GLN A 78 7.93 17.14 19.78
CA GLN A 78 7.92 15.92 18.99
C GLN A 78 6.92 15.99 17.84
N ASP A 79 5.69 16.45 18.11
CA ASP A 79 4.61 16.61 17.15
C ASP A 79 3.81 17.87 17.46
N ASP A 80 4.20 18.96 16.84
CA ASP A 80 3.62 20.28 17.10
C ASP A 80 2.19 20.40 16.55
N TYR A 81 1.91 19.84 15.36
CA TYR A 81 0.59 19.87 14.76
C TYR A 81 -0.40 18.99 15.52
N GLY A 82 -0.05 17.71 15.75
CA GLY A 82 -0.93 16.79 16.46
C GLY A 82 -1.22 17.23 17.91
N THR A 83 -0.22 17.79 18.61
CA THR A 83 -0.42 18.36 19.95
C THR A 83 -1.35 19.56 19.90
N ALA A 84 -1.20 20.44 18.90
CA ALA A 84 -2.06 21.61 18.75
C ALA A 84 -3.50 21.20 18.40
N GLU A 85 -3.69 20.24 17.54
CA GLU A 85 -4.99 19.68 17.17
C GLU A 85 -5.71 19.07 18.40
N LEU A 86 -5.01 18.26 19.19
CA LEU A 86 -5.55 17.69 20.41
C LEU A 86 -5.98 18.77 21.40
N MET A 87 -5.14 19.77 21.66
CA MET A 87 -5.45 20.85 22.62
C MET A 87 -6.52 21.80 22.09
N LEU A 88 -6.60 22.03 20.78
CA LEU A 88 -7.72 22.76 20.16
C LEU A 88 -9.03 21.98 20.37
N GLY A 89 -9.03 20.66 20.26
CA GLY A 89 -10.19 19.83 20.60
C GLY A 89 -10.63 20.00 22.06
N TRP A 90 -9.70 20.05 23.01
CA TRP A 90 -10.03 20.31 24.42
C TRP A 90 -10.63 21.71 24.62
N ARG A 91 -10.07 22.72 23.97
CA ARG A 91 -10.60 24.09 23.95
C ARG A 91 -12.02 24.11 23.40
N ASP A 92 -12.25 23.46 22.27
CA ASP A 92 -13.55 23.46 21.59
C ASP A 92 -14.62 22.73 22.44
N ALA A 93 -14.28 21.65 23.13
CA ALA A 93 -15.16 21.00 24.08
C ALA A 93 -15.62 21.95 25.22
N LEU A 94 -14.68 22.69 25.80
CA LEU A 94 -15.01 23.64 26.87
C LEU A 94 -15.83 24.84 26.34
N VAL A 95 -15.51 25.38 25.17
CA VAL A 95 -16.23 26.51 24.55
C VAL A 95 -17.66 26.09 24.21
N ARG A 96 -17.87 24.90 23.69
CA ARG A 96 -19.23 24.35 23.45
C ARG A 96 -20.02 24.27 24.74
N ALA A 97 -19.36 23.91 25.87
CA ALA A 97 -19.97 23.88 27.20
C ALA A 97 -20.21 25.28 27.81
N GLY A 98 -19.85 26.35 27.11
CA GLY A 98 -20.04 27.75 27.55
C GLY A 98 -18.81 28.43 28.17
N TRP A 99 -17.60 27.83 28.05
CA TRP A 99 -16.37 28.47 28.54
C TRP A 99 -16.08 29.78 27.78
N ASP A 100 -15.75 30.83 28.52
CA ASP A 100 -15.48 32.18 28.00
C ASP A 100 -14.01 32.42 27.61
N GLY A 101 -13.15 31.41 27.75
CA GLY A 101 -11.71 31.51 27.53
C GLY A 101 -10.95 32.15 28.73
N LYS A 102 -11.63 32.62 29.77
CA LYS A 102 -11.06 33.33 30.93
C LYS A 102 -11.32 32.64 32.26
N THR A 103 -12.42 31.92 32.37
CA THR A 103 -12.76 31.18 33.57
C THR A 103 -11.69 30.11 33.84
N VAL A 104 -11.00 30.24 34.98
CA VAL A 104 -9.92 29.36 35.42
C VAL A 104 -10.30 28.69 36.73
N ILE A 105 -10.01 27.42 36.83
CA ILE A 105 -10.11 26.59 38.04
C ILE A 105 -8.70 26.19 38.49
N ASP A 106 -8.58 25.49 39.59
CA ASP A 106 -7.31 24.89 40.02
C ASP A 106 -6.94 23.69 39.15
N SER A 107 -6.59 23.97 37.91
CA SER A 107 -6.14 23.03 36.89
C SER A 107 -5.08 23.68 36.01
N GLU A 108 -3.93 23.00 35.89
CA GLU A 108 -2.88 23.48 34.98
C GLU A 108 -3.36 23.46 33.53
N LYS A 109 -4.12 22.44 33.12
CA LYS A 109 -4.66 22.31 31.76
C LYS A 109 -5.55 23.50 31.41
N VAL A 110 -6.54 23.82 32.25
CA VAL A 110 -7.48 24.92 32.00
C VAL A 110 -6.77 26.27 32.02
N ARG A 111 -5.82 26.47 32.93
CA ARG A 111 -4.99 27.69 32.97
C ARG A 111 -4.20 27.87 31.67
N ARG A 112 -3.53 26.81 31.17
CA ARG A 112 -2.78 26.90 29.92
C ARG A 112 -3.67 27.10 28.70
N LEU A 113 -4.85 26.48 28.65
CA LEU A 113 -5.84 26.77 27.62
C LEU A 113 -6.25 28.24 27.62
N SER A 114 -6.45 28.85 28.81
CA SER A 114 -6.78 30.30 28.93
C SER A 114 -5.63 31.20 28.45
N GLU A 115 -4.37 30.83 28.74
CA GLU A 115 -3.21 31.57 28.24
C GLU A 115 -3.09 31.52 26.71
N ILE A 116 -3.37 30.37 26.11
CA ILE A 116 -3.36 30.20 24.64
C ILE A 116 -4.51 30.99 24.02
N GLU A 117 -5.73 30.91 24.60
CA GLU A 117 -6.93 31.60 24.14
C GLU A 117 -6.74 33.13 24.10
N ALA A 118 -5.89 33.68 24.95
CA ALA A 118 -5.59 35.13 24.93
C ALA A 118 -5.05 35.61 23.58
N SER A 119 -4.36 34.78 22.81
CA SER A 119 -3.80 35.09 21.49
C SER A 119 -4.49 34.39 20.31
N PHE A 120 -5.35 33.40 20.54
CA PHE A 120 -6.13 32.72 19.52
C PHE A 120 -7.39 33.49 19.15
N ARG A 121 -7.73 33.56 17.85
CA ARG A 121 -8.87 34.34 17.35
C ARG A 121 -9.75 33.59 16.36
N ASP A 122 -9.33 32.46 15.85
CA ASP A 122 -10.07 31.76 14.81
C ASP A 122 -11.29 31.02 15.42
N GLN A 123 -12.44 31.39 14.89
CA GLN A 123 -13.70 30.78 15.32
C GLN A 123 -13.94 29.46 14.64
N GLY A 124 -14.61 28.56 15.34
CA GLY A 124 -15.04 27.28 14.83
C GLY A 124 -16.43 26.92 15.31
N ARG A 125 -16.84 25.70 15.03
CA ARG A 125 -18.16 25.22 15.37
C ARG A 125 -18.55 25.35 16.86
N ALA A 126 -17.59 25.14 17.76
CA ALA A 126 -17.83 25.30 19.21
C ALA A 126 -18.18 26.74 19.60
N ASP A 127 -17.56 27.74 18.95
CA ASP A 127 -17.87 29.16 19.16
C ASP A 127 -19.28 29.47 18.68
N ARG A 128 -19.70 28.89 17.55
CA ARG A 128 -21.04 29.03 16.99
C ARG A 128 -22.11 28.44 17.93
N TRP A 129 -21.84 27.27 18.49
CA TRP A 129 -22.71 26.69 19.53
C TRP A 129 -22.88 27.61 20.73
N ARG A 130 -21.80 28.16 21.26
CA ARG A 130 -21.84 29.08 22.37
C ARG A 130 -22.67 30.34 22.04
N GLU A 131 -22.53 30.88 20.82
CA GLU A 131 -23.27 32.04 20.34
C GLU A 131 -24.77 31.75 20.23
N ILE A 132 -25.15 30.64 19.60
CA ILE A 132 -26.56 30.24 19.46
C ILE A 132 -27.21 29.97 20.82
N ILE A 133 -26.53 29.35 21.75
CA ILE A 133 -27.06 29.19 23.12
C ILE A 133 -27.30 30.53 23.80
N ALA A 134 -26.40 31.48 23.62
CA ALA A 134 -26.57 32.83 24.16
C ALA A 134 -27.74 33.61 23.53
N GLU A 135 -27.92 33.49 22.19
CA GLU A 135 -29.02 34.13 21.45
C GLU A 135 -30.37 33.46 21.76
N SER A 136 -30.39 32.16 21.97
CA SER A 136 -31.63 31.39 22.30
C SER A 136 -32.26 31.87 23.63
N GLY A 137 -31.46 32.41 24.53
CA GLY A 137 -31.94 33.01 25.80
C GLY A 137 -32.43 34.44 25.71
N LYS A 138 -32.26 35.13 24.56
CA LYS A 138 -32.58 36.56 24.40
C LYS A 138 -33.82 36.82 23.50
N ARG A 139 -34.05 35.92 22.52
CA ARG A 139 -35.10 36.11 21.52
C ARG A 139 -35.66 34.76 21.04
N PRO A 140 -36.89 34.74 20.52
CA PRO A 140 -37.45 33.51 19.92
C PRO A 140 -36.66 33.15 18.65
N LEU A 141 -36.31 31.87 18.54
CA LEU A 141 -35.60 31.35 17.36
C LEU A 141 -36.55 30.60 16.40
N LEU A 142 -37.74 30.25 16.84
CA LEU A 142 -38.78 29.59 16.03
C LEU A 142 -39.89 30.55 15.68
N GLY A 143 -40.41 30.41 14.48
CA GLY A 143 -41.64 31.09 14.07
C GLY A 143 -42.87 30.51 14.80
N PRO A 144 -44.01 31.23 14.79
CA PRO A 144 -45.21 30.81 15.56
C PRO A 144 -45.76 29.43 15.17
N SER A 145 -45.56 29.01 13.93
CA SER A 145 -46.02 27.73 13.40
C SER A 145 -44.94 26.63 13.44
N ASP A 146 -43.71 26.97 13.77
CA ASP A 146 -42.60 26.01 13.77
C ASP A 146 -42.55 25.23 15.07
N ARG A 147 -42.17 23.97 14.98
CA ARG A 147 -42.07 23.07 16.13
C ARG A 147 -40.81 22.21 16.02
N ILE A 148 -40.12 22.02 17.16
CA ILE A 148 -39.10 21.00 17.28
C ILE A 148 -39.70 19.81 18.02
N LYS A 149 -39.72 18.68 17.34
CA LYS A 149 -40.16 17.39 17.89
C LYS A 149 -38.91 16.60 18.27
N VAL A 150 -38.60 16.56 19.58
CA VAL A 150 -37.44 15.84 20.09
C VAL A 150 -37.76 14.35 20.12
N CYS A 151 -37.03 13.57 19.32
CA CYS A 151 -37.29 12.13 19.12
C CYS A 151 -36.62 11.22 20.17
N CYS A 152 -36.34 11.76 21.33
CA CYS A 152 -35.81 11.06 22.47
C CYS A 152 -36.35 11.66 23.78
N ARG A 153 -36.08 10.98 24.90
CA ARG A 153 -36.42 11.50 26.23
C ARG A 153 -35.55 12.68 26.59
N GLU A 154 -36.09 13.62 27.38
CA GLU A 154 -35.37 14.81 27.85
C GLU A 154 -34.11 14.45 28.64
N ASP A 155 -34.19 13.42 29.51
CA ASP A 155 -33.08 12.96 30.34
C ASP A 155 -31.94 12.22 29.56
N ALA A 156 -32.17 11.98 28.27
CA ALA A 156 -31.18 11.40 27.35
C ALA A 156 -30.35 12.45 26.59
N LEU A 157 -30.66 13.74 26.74
CA LEU A 157 -29.90 14.84 26.13
C LEU A 157 -28.65 15.18 26.93
N ASP A 158 -27.62 15.71 26.26
CA ASP A 158 -26.50 16.35 26.95
C ASP A 158 -26.92 17.72 27.52
N ALA A 159 -26.13 18.25 28.47
CA ALA A 159 -26.48 19.49 29.16
C ALA A 159 -26.55 20.70 28.24
N VAL A 160 -25.80 20.73 27.12
CA VAL A 160 -25.78 21.80 26.13
C VAL A 160 -27.08 21.83 25.31
N LEU A 161 -27.47 20.66 24.78
CA LEU A 161 -28.71 20.49 24.01
C LEU A 161 -29.95 20.71 24.89
N ALA A 162 -29.95 20.17 26.10
CA ALA A 162 -31.05 20.40 27.04
C ALA A 162 -31.23 21.89 27.36
N ARG A 163 -30.15 22.65 27.57
CA ARG A 163 -30.19 24.10 27.78
C ARG A 163 -30.71 24.83 26.54
N LEU A 164 -30.24 24.49 25.36
CA LEU A 164 -30.68 25.11 24.11
C LEU A 164 -32.18 24.96 23.91
N LEU A 165 -32.69 23.71 23.99
CA LEU A 165 -34.11 23.40 23.79
C LEU A 165 -35.02 24.07 24.86
N SER A 166 -34.58 24.09 26.12
CA SER A 166 -35.27 24.78 27.21
C SER A 166 -35.35 26.31 26.95
N ASN A 167 -34.28 26.95 26.47
CA ASN A 167 -34.27 28.35 26.10
C ASN A 167 -35.23 28.61 24.93
N ILE A 168 -35.23 27.76 23.90
CA ILE A 168 -36.11 27.88 22.72
C ILE A 168 -37.57 27.79 23.16
N GLU A 169 -37.95 26.82 24.00
CA GLU A 169 -39.32 26.71 24.51
C GLU A 169 -39.77 27.93 25.32
N LYS A 170 -38.89 28.38 26.21
CA LYS A 170 -39.16 29.56 27.05
C LYS A 170 -39.38 30.81 26.22
N MET A 171 -38.62 31.01 25.13
CA MET A 171 -38.65 32.25 24.34
C MET A 171 -39.63 32.21 23.17
N SER A 172 -39.83 31.01 22.53
CA SER A 172 -40.75 30.82 21.38
C SER A 172 -42.14 30.43 21.82
N GLY A 173 -42.35 30.13 23.11
CA GLY A 173 -43.67 29.85 23.71
C GLY A 173 -43.90 28.34 23.94
N PRO A 174 -44.90 28.03 24.82
CA PRO A 174 -45.23 26.66 25.18
C PRO A 174 -45.58 25.81 23.99
N GLY A 175 -45.00 24.59 23.92
CA GLY A 175 -45.24 23.64 22.84
C GLY A 175 -44.50 23.90 21.55
N SER A 176 -43.54 24.90 21.54
CA SER A 176 -42.58 25.07 20.46
C SER A 176 -41.55 23.94 20.42
N VAL A 177 -41.26 23.34 21.58
CA VAL A 177 -40.47 22.11 21.72
C VAL A 177 -41.39 21.02 22.29
N GLN A 178 -41.44 19.87 21.64
CA GLN A 178 -42.26 18.74 22.03
C GLN A 178 -41.39 17.49 22.15
N TYR A 179 -41.35 16.91 23.33
CA TYR A 179 -40.71 15.62 23.54
C TYR A 179 -41.68 14.53 23.15
N MET A 180 -41.25 13.60 22.33
CA MET A 180 -42.01 12.42 22.00
C MET A 180 -42.04 11.50 23.22
N GLU A 181 -43.21 11.44 23.91
CA GLU A 181 -43.40 10.45 24.94
C GLU A 181 -43.30 9.05 24.34
N LYS A 182 -42.44 8.25 24.83
CA LYS A 182 -42.34 6.85 24.51
C LYS A 182 -42.69 5.99 25.70
N ASP A 183 -43.76 5.29 25.53
CA ASP A 183 -43.93 4.05 26.27
C ASP A 183 -42.97 3.01 25.71
N VAL A 184 -41.73 3.00 26.19
CA VAL A 184 -40.79 1.92 25.94
C VAL A 184 -41.22 0.71 26.76
N THR A 185 -42.29 0.05 26.31
CA THR A 185 -42.87 -1.04 27.10
C THR A 185 -42.61 -2.40 26.49
N GLU A 186 -42.25 -2.51 25.23
CA GLU A 186 -42.02 -3.82 24.63
C GLU A 186 -40.73 -3.82 23.80
N LEU A 187 -39.79 -4.69 24.14
CA LEU A 187 -38.64 -5.03 23.30
C LEU A 187 -39.12 -5.91 22.15
N PRO A 188 -38.50 -5.84 20.96
CA PRO A 188 -38.83 -6.70 19.83
C PRO A 188 -38.63 -8.18 20.19
N GLU A 189 -39.23 -9.06 19.40
CA GLU A 189 -38.85 -10.46 19.38
C GLU A 189 -37.35 -10.56 18.95
N MET A 190 -36.52 -11.18 19.79
CA MET A 190 -35.08 -11.16 19.61
C MET A 190 -34.47 -12.56 19.51
N GLU A 191 -33.52 -12.74 18.61
CA GLU A 191 -32.62 -13.89 18.54
C GLU A 191 -31.17 -13.42 18.55
N ILE A 192 -30.27 -14.20 19.16
CA ILE A 192 -28.83 -13.94 19.13
C ILE A 192 -28.16 -15.03 18.30
N LEU A 193 -27.40 -14.63 17.28
CA LEU A 193 -26.64 -15.49 16.40
C LEU A 193 -25.14 -15.22 16.58
N GLU A 194 -24.40 -16.23 17.03
CA GLU A 194 -22.98 -16.13 17.30
C GLU A 194 -22.17 -16.74 16.14
N PHE A 195 -21.20 -15.99 15.62
CA PHE A 195 -20.27 -16.39 14.57
C PHE A 195 -18.83 -16.45 15.10
N ASP A 196 -17.94 -17.17 14.40
CA ASP A 196 -16.55 -17.28 14.83
C ASP A 196 -15.76 -15.98 14.57
N ASP A 197 -16.09 -15.25 13.48
CA ASP A 197 -15.42 -14.01 13.08
C ASP A 197 -16.37 -13.04 12.36
N GLU A 198 -15.89 -11.81 12.16
CA GLU A 198 -16.65 -10.75 11.51
C GLU A 198 -16.98 -11.06 10.05
N TYR A 199 -16.09 -11.80 9.33
CA TYR A 199 -16.32 -12.14 7.94
C TYR A 199 -17.56 -13.04 7.79
N ARG A 200 -17.65 -14.11 8.61
CA ARG A 200 -18.80 -15.01 8.64
C ARG A 200 -20.09 -14.33 9.03
N ALA A 201 -20.00 -13.41 10.00
CA ALA A 201 -21.12 -12.60 10.43
C ALA A 201 -21.65 -11.72 9.30
N HIS A 202 -20.79 -10.98 8.62
CA HIS A 202 -21.17 -10.12 7.50
C HIS A 202 -21.57 -10.91 6.24
N GLU A 203 -20.97 -12.07 5.99
CA GLU A 203 -21.38 -13.00 4.94
C GLU A 203 -22.84 -13.44 5.15
N TRP A 204 -23.22 -13.75 6.39
CA TRP A 204 -24.60 -14.06 6.73
C TRP A 204 -25.52 -12.85 6.52
N ILE A 205 -25.14 -11.64 6.95
CA ILE A 205 -25.92 -10.40 6.72
C ILE A 205 -26.14 -10.20 5.22
N ALA A 206 -25.07 -10.30 4.41
CA ALA A 206 -25.15 -10.12 2.95
C ALA A 206 -26.03 -11.16 2.27
N SER A 207 -26.14 -12.37 2.83
CA SER A 207 -26.99 -13.44 2.28
C SER A 207 -28.48 -13.20 2.48
N GLN A 208 -28.88 -12.36 3.47
CA GLN A 208 -30.28 -12.15 3.82
C GLN A 208 -31.05 -11.39 2.74
N GLU A 209 -32.28 -11.82 2.47
CA GLU A 209 -33.21 -11.05 1.65
C GLU A 209 -33.89 -9.98 2.54
N LEU A 210 -33.60 -8.71 2.24
CA LEU A 210 -34.10 -7.56 3.00
C LEU A 210 -34.95 -6.68 2.11
N THR A 211 -35.94 -6.05 2.72
CA THR A 211 -36.88 -5.12 2.10
C THR A 211 -36.61 -3.69 2.54
N ALA A 212 -37.33 -2.72 1.97
CA ALA A 212 -37.23 -1.32 2.41
C ALA A 212 -37.78 -1.07 3.83
N ALA A 213 -38.45 -2.07 4.43
CA ALA A 213 -38.96 -2.01 5.81
C ALA A 213 -37.96 -2.59 6.83
N ASP A 214 -36.84 -3.15 6.34
CA ASP A 214 -35.81 -3.76 7.16
C ASP A 214 -34.59 -2.83 7.25
N VAL A 215 -33.82 -2.96 8.35
CA VAL A 215 -32.63 -2.14 8.59
C VAL A 215 -31.48 -2.99 9.14
N VAL A 216 -30.26 -2.67 8.70
CA VAL A 216 -29.01 -3.21 9.25
C VAL A 216 -28.34 -2.10 10.06
N ALA A 217 -27.94 -2.40 11.30
CA ALA A 217 -27.31 -1.41 12.18
C ALA A 217 -25.90 -1.84 12.64
N GLU A 218 -25.00 -0.89 12.73
CA GLU A 218 -23.64 -1.01 13.28
C GLU A 218 -22.76 -2.06 12.57
N ALA A 219 -23.08 -2.44 11.31
CA ALA A 219 -22.26 -3.34 10.50
C ALA A 219 -21.09 -2.60 9.86
N ASP A 220 -19.99 -3.33 9.57
CA ASP A 220 -18.88 -2.79 8.80
C ASP A 220 -19.31 -2.55 7.35
N THR A 221 -19.40 -1.28 6.97
CA THR A 221 -19.91 -0.83 5.68
C THR A 221 -19.05 -1.32 4.51
N ALA A 222 -17.71 -1.28 4.67
CA ALA A 222 -16.78 -1.67 3.61
C ALA A 222 -16.84 -3.19 3.37
N LEU A 223 -16.72 -3.98 4.44
CA LEU A 223 -16.81 -5.44 4.36
C LEU A 223 -18.18 -5.90 3.84
N LEU A 224 -19.26 -5.31 4.35
CA LEU A 224 -20.61 -5.64 3.90
C LEU A 224 -20.80 -5.30 2.42
N GLY A 225 -20.28 -4.15 1.95
CA GLY A 225 -20.37 -3.74 0.55
C GLY A 225 -19.69 -4.72 -0.39
N GLU A 226 -18.48 -5.21 -0.05
CA GLU A 226 -17.79 -6.23 -0.83
C GLU A 226 -18.53 -7.57 -0.87
N LEU A 227 -19.08 -7.99 0.26
CA LEU A 227 -19.84 -9.24 0.35
C LEU A 227 -21.16 -9.15 -0.43
N LEU A 228 -21.90 -8.04 -0.35
CA LEU A 228 -23.11 -7.81 -1.15
C LEU A 228 -22.81 -7.94 -2.65
N ARG A 229 -21.68 -7.38 -3.11
CA ARG A 229 -21.23 -7.54 -4.50
C ARG A 229 -21.02 -9.01 -4.86
N SER A 230 -20.43 -9.80 -3.97
CA SER A 230 -20.19 -11.24 -4.19
C SER A 230 -21.50 -12.02 -4.30
N PHE A 231 -22.58 -11.56 -3.65
CA PHE A 231 -23.93 -12.12 -3.74
C PHE A 231 -24.75 -11.52 -4.89
N GLY A 232 -24.17 -10.65 -5.72
CA GLY A 232 -24.86 -9.99 -6.83
C GLY A 232 -25.96 -9.00 -6.40
N LYS A 233 -25.88 -8.52 -5.15
CA LYS A 233 -26.83 -7.57 -4.56
C LYS A 233 -26.38 -6.12 -4.75
N PRO A 234 -27.30 -5.14 -4.75
CA PRO A 234 -26.94 -3.73 -4.73
C PRO A 234 -26.12 -3.40 -3.50
N GLN A 235 -25.14 -2.51 -3.66
CA GLN A 235 -24.34 -2.02 -2.53
C GLN A 235 -25.17 -1.11 -1.62
N THR A 236 -24.72 -0.93 -0.38
CA THR A 236 -25.44 -0.16 0.64
C THR A 236 -25.66 1.31 0.26
N GLY A 237 -24.80 1.87 -0.60
CA GLY A 237 -24.81 3.30 -0.91
C GLY A 237 -24.42 4.20 0.29
N ALA A 238 -24.03 3.60 1.41
CA ALA A 238 -23.49 4.34 2.54
C ALA A 238 -22.11 4.91 2.20
N ALA A 239 -21.78 6.07 2.77
CA ALA A 239 -20.50 6.70 2.57
C ALA A 239 -19.38 5.82 3.17
N ASP A 240 -18.47 5.38 2.33
CA ASP A 240 -17.23 4.70 2.77
C ASP A 240 -16.16 5.77 2.96
N LYS A 241 -15.85 6.10 4.23
CA LYS A 241 -14.85 7.11 4.58
C LYS A 241 -13.47 6.48 4.69
N GLY A 242 -12.55 6.94 3.87
CA GLY A 242 -11.18 6.43 3.87
C GLY A 242 -10.18 7.37 3.22
N ILE A 243 -8.91 6.98 3.28
CA ILE A 243 -7.82 7.68 2.59
C ILE A 243 -7.62 7.01 1.23
N GLY A 244 -8.18 7.63 0.21
CA GLY A 244 -8.08 7.14 -1.16
C GLY A 244 -6.69 7.32 -1.78
N PRO A 245 -6.42 6.67 -2.92
CA PRO A 245 -5.09 6.66 -3.55
C PRO A 245 -4.60 8.06 -3.96
N VAL A 246 -5.48 8.99 -4.34
CA VAL A 246 -5.11 10.36 -4.70
C VAL A 246 -4.61 11.14 -3.49
N MET A 247 -5.22 10.95 -2.33
CA MET A 247 -4.86 11.67 -1.12
C MET A 247 -3.50 11.25 -0.56
N ARG A 248 -3.11 9.99 -0.76
CA ARG A 248 -1.81 9.45 -0.33
C ARG A 248 -0.62 10.10 -1.05
N LEU A 249 -0.84 10.77 -2.17
CA LEU A 249 0.24 11.40 -2.95
C LEU A 249 0.96 12.52 -2.19
N LEU A 250 0.29 13.24 -1.28
CA LEU A 250 0.95 14.28 -0.48
C LEU A 250 1.95 13.66 0.52
N PRO A 251 1.57 12.78 1.45
CA PRO A 251 2.51 12.21 2.40
C PRO A 251 3.60 11.36 1.72
N LEU A 252 3.26 10.57 0.69
CA LEU A 252 4.25 9.81 -0.07
C LEU A 252 5.27 10.73 -0.75
N GLY A 253 4.82 11.79 -1.42
CA GLY A 253 5.71 12.70 -2.13
C GLY A 253 6.59 13.55 -1.19
N VAL A 254 6.08 13.93 -0.01
CA VAL A 254 6.90 14.62 1.00
C VAL A 254 7.97 13.68 1.57
N ALA A 255 7.65 12.42 1.80
CA ALA A 255 8.62 11.43 2.29
C ALA A 255 9.81 11.22 1.33
N LEU A 256 9.64 11.48 0.03
CA LEU A 256 10.70 11.35 -0.97
C LEU A 256 11.80 12.43 -0.88
N PHE A 257 11.58 13.48 -0.10
CA PHE A 257 12.65 14.46 0.19
C PHE A 257 13.61 13.99 1.28
N ARG A 258 13.40 12.80 1.83
CA ARG A 258 14.35 12.15 2.75
C ARG A 258 15.57 11.65 1.97
N TYR A 259 16.75 11.81 2.56
CA TYR A 259 17.96 11.17 2.07
C TYR A 259 18.49 10.17 3.12
N PRO A 260 18.80 8.93 2.78
CA PRO A 260 18.55 8.27 1.49
C PRO A 260 17.05 8.20 1.13
N ALA A 261 16.76 8.20 -0.17
CA ALA A 261 15.36 8.23 -0.64
C ALA A 261 14.59 6.99 -0.15
N ASP A 262 13.37 7.21 0.32
CA ASP A 262 12.46 6.13 0.68
C ASP A 262 11.88 5.47 -0.58
N ILE A 263 12.51 4.37 -0.99
CA ILE A 263 12.13 3.63 -2.20
C ILE A 263 10.71 3.07 -2.08
N ALA A 264 10.26 2.66 -0.89
CA ALA A 264 8.91 2.15 -0.68
C ALA A 264 7.85 3.25 -0.92
N SER A 265 8.10 4.45 -0.44
CA SER A 265 7.24 5.62 -0.73
C SER A 265 7.26 5.98 -2.21
N LEU A 266 8.42 5.91 -2.90
CA LEU A 266 8.51 6.16 -4.34
C LEU A 266 7.74 5.11 -5.14
N GLN A 267 7.89 3.84 -4.80
CA GLN A 267 7.14 2.74 -5.39
C GLN A 267 5.63 2.99 -5.23
N SER A 268 5.18 3.28 -4.01
CA SER A 268 3.76 3.53 -3.72
C SER A 268 3.23 4.76 -4.47
N PHE A 269 4.03 5.81 -4.60
CA PHE A 269 3.67 7.01 -5.37
C PHE A 269 3.48 6.69 -6.87
N LEU A 270 4.42 5.97 -7.47
CA LEU A 270 4.38 5.60 -8.89
C LEU A 270 3.30 4.55 -9.20
N GLN A 271 2.99 3.65 -8.26
CA GLN A 271 1.91 2.65 -8.40
C GLN A 271 0.52 3.24 -8.22
N SER A 272 0.38 4.44 -7.66
CA SER A 272 -0.95 5.06 -7.49
C SER A 272 -1.68 5.10 -8.84
N PRO A 273 -2.93 4.62 -8.93
CA PRO A 273 -3.70 4.57 -10.18
C PRO A 273 -3.85 5.94 -10.86
N LYS A 274 -3.80 7.00 -10.07
CA LYS A 274 -3.78 8.40 -10.52
C LYS A 274 -2.59 9.08 -9.86
N ASN A 275 -1.60 9.44 -10.64
CA ASN A 275 -0.44 10.20 -10.19
C ASN A 275 0.00 11.20 -11.26
N PRO A 276 0.79 12.23 -10.89
CA PRO A 276 1.22 13.26 -11.83
C PRO A 276 2.05 12.76 -13.00
N VAL A 277 2.70 11.61 -12.86
CA VAL A 277 3.59 10.98 -13.86
C VAL A 277 2.83 9.97 -14.74
N GLY A 278 1.60 9.62 -14.38
CA GLY A 278 0.84 8.51 -14.98
C GLY A 278 0.45 8.67 -16.46
N LYS A 279 0.66 9.86 -17.05
CA LYS A 279 0.42 10.13 -18.48
C LYS A 279 1.67 10.05 -19.34
N LEU A 280 2.84 9.76 -18.78
CA LEU A 280 4.08 9.56 -19.51
C LEU A 280 4.17 8.13 -20.03
N TYR A 281 4.59 7.97 -21.28
CA TYR A 281 4.83 6.68 -21.91
C TYR A 281 6.22 6.63 -22.54
N ILE A 282 6.80 5.44 -22.56
CA ILE A 282 8.06 5.14 -23.24
C ILE A 282 7.74 4.24 -24.41
N GLU A 283 8.28 4.56 -25.58
CA GLU A 283 8.25 3.68 -26.73
C GLU A 283 9.34 2.62 -26.55
N ARG A 284 8.98 1.36 -26.63
CA ARG A 284 9.90 0.22 -26.68
C ARG A 284 9.66 -0.57 -27.94
N GLU A 285 10.73 -1.13 -28.50
CA GLU A 285 10.66 -2.04 -29.64
C GLU A 285 10.72 -3.48 -29.11
N GLY A 286 9.73 -4.30 -29.49
CA GLY A 286 9.70 -5.71 -29.17
C GLY A 286 10.67 -6.52 -30.03
N GLU A 287 10.94 -7.76 -29.63
CA GLU A 287 11.78 -8.70 -30.40
C GLU A 287 11.23 -8.96 -31.82
N ASP A 288 9.94 -8.71 -32.03
CA ASP A 288 9.25 -8.80 -33.34
C ASP A 288 9.37 -7.53 -34.19
N GLY A 289 10.14 -6.52 -33.75
CA GLY A 289 10.31 -5.23 -34.40
C GLY A 289 9.09 -4.31 -34.29
N LYS A 290 8.06 -4.69 -33.51
CA LYS A 290 6.90 -3.82 -33.29
C LYS A 290 7.14 -2.90 -32.13
N LYS A 291 6.71 -1.66 -32.30
CA LYS A 291 6.76 -0.65 -31.25
C LYS A 291 5.54 -0.74 -30.34
N TYR A 292 5.77 -0.73 -29.04
CA TYR A 292 4.72 -0.69 -28.03
C TYR A 292 5.02 0.39 -26.98
N HIS A 293 3.97 0.87 -26.33
CA HIS A 293 4.07 1.95 -25.36
C HIS A 293 3.88 1.41 -23.94
N VAL A 294 4.86 1.66 -23.07
CA VAL A 294 4.81 1.32 -21.65
C VAL A 294 4.67 2.61 -20.84
N LYS A 295 3.82 2.62 -19.82
CA LYS A 295 3.77 3.78 -18.91
C LYS A 295 5.13 4.02 -18.27
N ALA A 296 5.60 5.26 -18.28
CA ALA A 296 6.88 5.62 -17.69
C ALA A 296 6.96 5.24 -16.19
N SER A 297 5.84 5.39 -15.45
CA SER A 297 5.77 4.94 -14.06
C SER A 297 6.04 3.44 -13.89
N ILE A 298 5.58 2.60 -14.82
CA ILE A 298 5.85 1.15 -14.81
C ILE A 298 7.31 0.87 -15.13
N ALA A 299 7.87 1.54 -16.15
CA ALA A 299 9.28 1.37 -16.52
C ALA A 299 10.23 1.82 -15.39
N LEU A 300 9.89 2.93 -14.71
CA LEU A 300 10.62 3.42 -13.55
C LEU A 300 10.53 2.45 -12.37
N LEU A 301 9.35 1.88 -12.11
CA LEU A 301 9.16 0.84 -11.08
C LEU A 301 9.97 -0.42 -11.39
N GLN A 302 9.92 -0.90 -12.63
CA GLN A 302 10.71 -2.07 -13.05
C GLN A 302 12.21 -1.81 -12.85
N HIS A 303 12.66 -0.61 -13.18
CA HIS A 303 14.05 -0.20 -12.98
C HIS A 303 14.45 -0.20 -11.51
N ILE A 304 13.62 0.40 -10.62
CA ILE A 304 13.85 0.42 -9.16
C ILE A 304 13.88 -1.01 -8.61
N CYS A 305 12.94 -1.86 -8.98
CA CYS A 305 12.85 -3.23 -8.50
C CYS A 305 14.05 -4.07 -8.95
N ALA A 306 14.52 -3.87 -10.18
CA ALA A 306 15.65 -4.59 -10.73
C ALA A 306 17.01 -4.15 -10.16
N ASN A 307 17.16 -2.86 -9.84
CA ASN A 307 18.47 -2.28 -9.46
C ASN A 307 18.53 -1.90 -7.98
N GLY A 308 17.45 -1.94 -7.24
CA GLY A 308 17.40 -1.52 -5.85
C GLY A 308 17.69 -0.02 -5.63
N GLY A 309 17.55 0.80 -6.67
CA GLY A 309 17.85 2.23 -6.63
C GLY A 309 17.47 2.98 -7.91
N LEU A 310 17.79 4.29 -7.96
CA LEU A 310 17.46 5.14 -9.09
C LEU A 310 18.43 4.94 -10.27
N GLY A 311 19.72 4.87 -10.03
CA GLY A 311 20.77 4.58 -10.99
C GLY A 311 20.81 5.45 -12.27
N ASP A 312 21.76 5.23 -13.14
CA ASP A 312 21.90 5.96 -14.41
C ASP A 312 20.72 5.71 -15.37
N GLY A 313 20.10 4.53 -15.28
CA GLY A 313 18.94 4.19 -16.07
C GLY A 313 17.70 5.02 -15.78
N TRP A 314 17.58 5.60 -14.58
CA TRP A 314 16.49 6.48 -14.17
C TRP A 314 16.38 7.72 -15.07
N ASP A 315 17.50 8.44 -15.26
CA ASP A 315 17.56 9.62 -16.12
C ASP A 315 17.35 9.27 -17.59
N GLY A 316 17.84 8.11 -18.04
CA GLY A 316 17.60 7.57 -19.37
C GLY A 316 16.12 7.35 -19.61
N ILE A 317 15.43 6.67 -18.68
CA ILE A 317 13.99 6.42 -18.78
C ILE A 317 13.20 7.73 -18.84
N ILE A 318 13.57 8.73 -18.05
CA ILE A 318 12.91 10.04 -18.05
C ILE A 318 13.15 10.77 -19.39
N ARG A 319 14.36 10.75 -19.93
CA ARG A 319 14.69 11.39 -21.23
C ARG A 319 13.99 10.74 -22.40
N ASP A 320 13.85 9.40 -22.35
CA ASP A 320 13.24 8.63 -23.44
C ASP A 320 11.71 8.59 -23.32
N ALA A 321 11.16 9.07 -22.21
CA ALA A 321 9.74 9.18 -22.01
C ALA A 321 9.13 10.19 -22.96
N ARG A 322 8.26 9.72 -23.86
CA ARG A 322 7.50 10.55 -24.79
C ARG A 322 6.02 10.45 -24.49
N PHE A 323 5.32 11.50 -24.83
CA PHE A 323 3.90 11.57 -24.61
C PHE A 323 3.15 11.14 -25.86
N THR A 324 2.48 10.00 -25.76
CA THR A 324 1.35 9.72 -26.63
C THR A 324 0.18 9.27 -25.77
N TYR A 325 -0.90 10.02 -25.80
CA TYR A 325 -2.19 9.56 -25.31
C TYR A 325 -3.08 9.33 -26.55
N ASP A 326 -3.57 8.11 -26.76
CA ASP A 326 -4.33 7.73 -27.95
C ASP A 326 -3.62 8.07 -29.28
N GLY A 327 -2.29 7.91 -29.34
CA GLY A 327 -1.51 8.20 -30.55
C GLY A 327 -1.31 9.70 -30.84
N LYS A 328 -1.67 10.60 -29.90
CA LYS A 328 -1.44 12.05 -30.03
C LYS A 328 -0.34 12.48 -29.07
N ASP A 329 0.58 13.29 -29.58
CA ASP A 329 1.61 13.90 -28.75
C ASP A 329 0.97 14.78 -27.67
N ILE A 330 1.34 14.56 -26.41
CA ILE A 330 0.97 15.43 -25.31
C ILE A 330 1.80 16.72 -25.40
N SER A 331 1.23 17.84 -24.94
CA SER A 331 1.91 19.12 -25.01
C SER A 331 3.24 19.09 -24.23
N ALA A 332 4.25 19.78 -24.75
CA ALA A 332 5.54 19.96 -24.07
C ALA A 332 5.37 20.44 -22.62
N ARG A 333 4.32 21.23 -22.36
CA ARG A 333 3.98 21.72 -21.02
C ARG A 333 3.60 20.62 -20.02
N ASP A 334 2.90 19.57 -20.44
CA ASP A 334 2.51 18.46 -19.57
C ASP A 334 3.70 17.52 -19.35
N TYR A 335 4.57 17.38 -20.35
CA TYR A 335 5.86 16.72 -20.19
C TYR A 335 6.71 17.42 -19.12
N ASP A 336 6.96 18.72 -19.28
CA ASP A 336 7.75 19.49 -18.32
C ASP A 336 7.19 19.42 -16.91
N ARG A 337 5.85 19.37 -16.77
CA ARG A 337 5.19 19.22 -15.45
C ARG A 337 5.51 17.88 -14.81
N ALA A 338 5.41 16.79 -15.54
CA ALA A 338 5.62 15.45 -14.98
C ALA A 338 7.10 15.19 -14.67
N VAL A 339 8.02 15.58 -15.57
CA VAL A 339 9.47 15.48 -15.35
C VAL A 339 9.90 16.34 -14.16
N ALA A 340 9.28 17.50 -13.97
CA ALA A 340 9.58 18.37 -12.84
C ALA A 340 9.25 17.75 -11.47
N PHE A 341 8.28 16.83 -11.36
CA PHE A 341 8.07 16.07 -10.13
C PHE A 341 9.25 15.15 -9.82
N LEU A 342 9.77 14.44 -10.81
CA LEU A 342 10.86 13.49 -10.65
C LEU A 342 12.19 14.19 -10.34
N ASN A 343 12.45 15.32 -10.96
CA ASN A 343 13.70 16.10 -10.77
C ASN A 343 13.77 16.81 -9.41
N LEU A 344 12.65 17.04 -8.72
CA LEU A 344 12.66 17.65 -7.39
C LEU A 344 13.32 16.76 -6.34
N TRP A 345 13.10 15.46 -6.41
CA TRP A 345 13.64 14.50 -5.45
C TRP A 345 15.13 14.26 -5.62
N ASP A 346 15.65 14.42 -6.82
CA ASP A 346 17.06 14.27 -7.10
C ASP A 346 17.94 15.33 -6.40
N LYS A 347 17.40 16.54 -6.26
CA LYS A 347 18.10 17.67 -5.60
C LYS A 347 18.34 17.49 -4.10
N SER A 348 17.55 16.66 -3.42
CA SER A 348 17.68 16.44 -1.98
C SER A 348 18.92 15.63 -1.59
N ARG A 349 19.58 15.00 -2.55
CA ARG A 349 20.76 14.15 -2.34
C ARG A 349 21.98 14.87 -1.74
N THR A 350 22.02 16.20 -1.76
CA THR A 350 23.12 17.01 -1.26
C THR A 350 22.91 17.53 0.16
N LEU A 351 21.76 17.26 0.78
CA LEU A 351 21.44 17.79 2.11
C LEU A 351 21.95 16.86 3.23
N PRO A 352 22.17 17.40 4.45
CA PRO A 352 22.42 16.57 5.61
C PRO A 352 21.27 15.56 5.86
N GLU A 353 21.64 14.39 6.37
CA GLU A 353 20.66 13.35 6.74
C GLU A 353 19.57 13.93 7.65
N GLY A 354 18.31 13.58 7.35
CA GLY A 354 17.14 14.02 8.11
C GLY A 354 16.65 15.45 7.83
N LYS A 355 17.26 16.17 6.88
CA LYS A 355 16.83 17.53 6.49
C LYS A 355 16.27 17.56 5.07
N ALA A 356 15.29 18.43 4.84
CA ALA A 356 14.73 18.71 3.52
C ALA A 356 14.77 20.23 3.25
N ASN A 357 14.98 20.61 1.99
CA ASN A 357 14.90 21.99 1.56
C ASN A 357 13.44 22.44 1.49
N VAL A 358 13.07 23.45 2.27
CA VAL A 358 11.70 23.95 2.38
C VAL A 358 11.17 24.48 1.04
N LYS A 359 12.03 25.10 0.23
CA LYS A 359 11.65 25.61 -1.10
C LYS A 359 11.29 24.48 -2.05
N ASP A 360 12.07 23.38 -2.07
CA ASP A 360 11.82 22.25 -2.95
C ASP A 360 10.52 21.51 -2.56
N VAL A 361 10.27 21.37 -1.24
CA VAL A 361 9.00 20.82 -0.74
C VAL A 361 7.82 21.73 -1.10
N LYS A 362 7.97 23.07 -0.98
CA LYS A 362 6.93 24.03 -1.43
C LYS A 362 6.65 23.89 -2.93
N ASP A 363 7.70 23.79 -3.76
CA ASP A 363 7.55 23.61 -5.20
C ASP A 363 6.80 22.33 -5.54
N PHE A 364 7.11 21.21 -4.85
CA PHE A 364 6.38 19.95 -4.98
C PHE A 364 4.89 20.12 -4.64
N VAL A 365 4.59 20.68 -3.46
CA VAL A 365 3.21 20.84 -2.99
C VAL A 365 2.41 21.77 -3.92
N CYS A 366 3.01 22.87 -4.40
CA CYS A 366 2.39 23.77 -5.39
C CYS A 366 2.07 23.05 -6.71
N ARG A 367 2.96 22.17 -7.18
CA ARG A 367 2.75 21.39 -8.40
C ARG A 367 1.64 20.36 -8.20
N LEU A 368 1.62 19.72 -7.03
CA LEU A 368 0.60 18.74 -6.68
C LEU A 368 -0.80 19.39 -6.59
N ASP A 369 -0.94 20.57 -5.96
CA ASP A 369 -2.22 21.32 -5.95
C ASP A 369 -2.68 21.67 -7.37
N LYS A 370 -1.78 22.15 -8.23
CA LYS A 370 -2.10 22.49 -9.63
C LYS A 370 -2.52 21.25 -10.43
N TRP A 371 -1.84 20.12 -10.22
CA TRP A 371 -2.22 18.86 -10.85
C TRP A 371 -3.59 18.38 -10.36
N ALA A 372 -3.83 18.42 -9.05
CA ALA A 372 -5.09 18.04 -8.44
C ALA A 372 -6.26 18.92 -8.93
N ALA A 373 -6.03 20.21 -9.13
CA ALA A 373 -7.03 21.12 -9.70
C ALA A 373 -7.49 20.70 -11.11
N GLY A 374 -6.57 20.15 -11.91
CA GLY A 374 -6.90 19.62 -13.25
C GLY A 374 -7.55 18.24 -13.22
N GLY A 375 -7.58 17.57 -12.08
CA GLY A 375 -8.22 16.25 -11.89
C GLY A 375 -9.68 16.32 -11.45
N ILE A 376 -10.14 17.50 -11.00
CA ILE A 376 -11.53 17.73 -10.60
C ILE A 376 -12.42 17.67 -11.85
N ALA A 377 -13.31 16.71 -11.89
CA ALA A 377 -14.29 16.55 -12.95
C ALA A 377 -15.65 16.22 -12.34
N PRO A 378 -16.71 16.98 -12.60
CA PRO A 378 -18.06 16.65 -12.15
C PRO A 378 -18.39 15.20 -12.52
N GLU A 379 -19.01 14.48 -11.60
CA GLU A 379 -19.40 13.07 -11.74
C GLU A 379 -18.23 12.04 -11.64
N SER A 380 -17.02 12.48 -11.30
CA SER A 380 -15.93 11.55 -11.01
C SER A 380 -16.03 11.03 -9.57
N ASN A 381 -15.94 9.73 -9.38
CA ASN A 381 -15.84 9.09 -8.05
C ASN A 381 -14.56 9.49 -7.27
N LEU A 382 -13.65 10.22 -7.91
CA LEU A 382 -12.41 10.72 -7.28
C LEU A 382 -12.50 12.22 -6.95
N ASP A 383 -13.61 12.89 -7.24
CA ASP A 383 -13.73 14.34 -7.09
C ASP A 383 -13.53 14.79 -5.63
N SER A 384 -14.15 14.10 -4.68
CA SER A 384 -13.95 14.32 -3.24
C SER A 384 -12.49 14.21 -2.83
N GLN A 385 -11.77 13.22 -3.36
CA GLN A 385 -10.35 13.02 -3.08
C GLN A 385 -9.47 14.15 -3.65
N PHE A 386 -9.76 14.64 -4.86
CA PHE A 386 -9.03 15.76 -5.45
C PHE A 386 -9.28 17.07 -4.69
N HIS A 387 -10.52 17.33 -4.27
CA HIS A 387 -10.84 18.49 -3.42
C HIS A 387 -10.11 18.42 -2.08
N ALA A 388 -10.13 17.27 -1.40
CA ALA A 388 -9.43 17.07 -0.14
C ALA A 388 -7.91 17.22 -0.30
N LEU A 389 -7.31 16.63 -1.32
CA LEU A 389 -5.87 16.77 -1.60
C LEU A 389 -5.49 18.25 -1.77
N ARG A 390 -6.30 19.03 -2.48
CA ARG A 390 -6.07 20.47 -2.64
C ARG A 390 -6.15 21.23 -1.31
N GLY A 391 -7.11 20.90 -0.46
CA GLY A 391 -7.20 21.43 0.91
C GLY A 391 -5.93 21.14 1.71
N SER A 392 -5.50 19.86 1.70
CA SER A 392 -4.26 19.41 2.36
C SER A 392 -3.00 20.10 1.81
N CYS A 393 -2.90 20.28 0.49
CA CYS A 393 -1.78 21.00 -0.13
C CYS A 393 -1.72 22.47 0.33
N ARG A 394 -2.86 23.16 0.37
CA ARG A 394 -2.92 24.55 0.83
C ARG A 394 -2.56 24.70 2.30
N ALA A 395 -3.03 23.79 3.15
CA ALA A 395 -2.67 23.75 4.56
C ALA A 395 -1.17 23.47 4.75
N MET A 396 -0.61 22.54 3.98
CA MET A 396 0.84 22.23 4.00
C MET A 396 1.67 23.45 3.58
N LEU A 397 1.24 24.22 2.56
CA LEU A 397 1.92 25.44 2.15
C LEU A 397 1.92 26.50 3.26
N ARG A 398 0.81 26.68 3.98
CA ARG A 398 0.75 27.60 5.14
C ARG A 398 1.71 27.18 6.25
N LEU A 399 1.80 25.87 6.55
CA LEU A 399 2.77 25.33 7.51
C LEU A 399 4.21 25.61 7.05
N LEU A 400 4.53 25.34 5.79
CA LEU A 400 5.85 25.61 5.22
C LEU A 400 6.19 27.10 5.20
N ASP A 401 5.20 27.99 5.04
CA ASP A 401 5.39 29.44 5.14
C ASP A 401 5.73 29.90 6.56
N SER A 402 5.27 29.16 7.59
CA SER A 402 5.61 29.41 8.98
C SER A 402 7.02 28.98 9.37
N VAL A 403 7.73 28.22 8.53
CA VAL A 403 9.12 27.81 8.73
C VAL A 403 10.03 28.96 8.31
N GLY A 404 10.75 29.52 9.25
CA GLY A 404 11.69 30.64 9.00
C GLY A 404 13.07 30.22 8.48
N GLU A 405 13.33 28.91 8.34
CA GLU A 405 14.60 28.34 7.95
C GLU A 405 14.55 27.82 6.51
N GLU A 406 15.71 27.76 5.82
CA GLU A 406 15.81 27.20 4.46
C GLU A 406 15.62 25.69 4.44
N THR A 407 15.96 25.01 5.53
CA THR A 407 15.83 23.55 5.69
C THR A 407 14.99 23.22 6.93
N ALA A 408 14.19 22.17 6.83
CA ALA A 408 13.38 21.68 7.94
C ALA A 408 13.65 20.17 8.19
N ASP A 409 13.31 19.72 9.39
CA ASP A 409 13.35 18.30 9.74
C ASP A 409 12.33 17.54 8.89
N ILE A 410 12.78 16.51 8.15
CA ILE A 410 11.92 15.75 7.24
C ILE A 410 10.85 14.95 7.98
N ASP A 411 11.13 14.44 9.17
CA ASP A 411 10.15 13.69 9.94
C ASP A 411 9.00 14.59 10.41
N ARG A 412 9.31 15.84 10.74
CA ARG A 412 8.30 16.85 11.04
C ARG A 412 7.41 17.13 9.84
N LEU A 413 8.00 17.30 8.64
CA LEU A 413 7.24 17.53 7.42
C LEU A 413 6.36 16.33 7.05
N CYS A 414 6.86 15.12 7.23
CA CYS A 414 6.08 13.88 7.01
C CYS A 414 4.90 13.77 7.98
N ARG A 415 5.09 14.11 9.27
CA ARG A 415 3.99 14.16 10.25
C ARG A 415 2.92 15.17 9.85
N TRP A 416 3.31 16.38 9.44
CA TRP A 416 2.36 17.37 8.94
C TRP A 416 1.57 16.87 7.74
N ALA A 417 2.24 16.27 6.76
CA ALA A 417 1.56 15.71 5.59
C ALA A 417 0.59 14.58 5.98
N ALA A 418 0.95 13.74 6.95
CA ALA A 418 0.07 12.69 7.47
C ALA A 418 -1.17 13.24 8.19
N HIS A 419 -1.00 14.19 9.10
CA HIS A 419 -2.12 14.84 9.80
C HIS A 419 -3.08 15.57 8.85
N LEU A 420 -2.55 16.19 7.80
CA LEU A 420 -3.37 16.90 6.80
C LEU A 420 -4.11 15.95 5.85
N THR A 421 -3.79 14.65 5.87
CA THR A 421 -4.44 13.66 5.02
C THR A 421 -5.59 13.02 5.79
N VAL A 422 -6.75 13.64 5.73
CA VAL A 422 -7.96 13.20 6.46
C VAL A 422 -8.84 12.29 5.61
N PRO A 423 -9.54 11.29 6.19
CA PRO A 423 -10.49 10.46 5.47
C PRO A 423 -11.60 11.27 4.81
N VAL A 424 -11.96 10.91 3.59
CA VAL A 424 -13.11 11.46 2.85
C VAL A 424 -13.98 10.33 2.32
N ASP A 425 -15.13 10.66 1.77
CA ASP A 425 -15.96 9.70 1.06
C ASP A 425 -15.21 9.20 -0.19
N ILE A 426 -14.92 7.90 -0.19
CA ILE A 426 -14.25 7.17 -1.28
C ILE A 426 -15.20 6.19 -1.98
N SER A 427 -16.49 6.27 -1.69
CA SER A 427 -17.49 5.37 -2.25
C SER A 427 -17.45 5.35 -3.77
N SER A 428 -17.41 4.16 -4.34
CA SER A 428 -17.44 3.97 -5.79
C SER A 428 -18.85 3.93 -6.38
N ASP A 429 -19.86 3.71 -5.55
CA ASP A 429 -21.25 3.55 -5.93
C ASP A 429 -22.17 4.43 -5.09
N TYR A 430 -23.19 4.96 -5.74
CA TYR A 430 -24.27 5.69 -5.08
C TYR A 430 -25.41 4.75 -4.69
N ALA A 431 -26.21 5.17 -3.70
CA ALA A 431 -27.42 4.48 -3.32
C ALA A 431 -28.33 4.26 -4.54
N ARG A 432 -28.71 3.01 -4.79
CA ARG A 432 -29.60 2.61 -5.89
C ARG A 432 -30.91 2.09 -5.32
N ARG A 433 -31.94 2.08 -6.13
CA ARG A 433 -33.21 1.44 -5.74
C ARG A 433 -32.97 -0.03 -5.41
N GLY A 434 -33.39 -0.45 -4.21
CA GLY A 434 -33.19 -1.82 -3.67
C GLY A 434 -31.89 -1.98 -2.88
N CYS A 435 -31.15 -0.90 -2.59
CA CYS A 435 -30.07 -0.94 -1.60
C CYS A 435 -30.61 -1.30 -0.21
N ILE A 436 -29.77 -1.97 0.58
CA ILE A 436 -30.03 -2.25 1.99
C ILE A 436 -30.02 -0.94 2.76
N SER A 437 -31.00 -0.73 3.64
CA SER A 437 -30.97 0.37 4.60
C SER A 437 -29.95 0.06 5.69
N LEU A 438 -28.91 0.91 5.82
CA LEU A 438 -27.85 0.79 6.80
C LEU A 438 -27.83 2.00 7.71
N THR A 439 -27.60 1.78 9.01
CA THR A 439 -27.42 2.84 10.00
C THR A 439 -26.13 2.63 10.81
N ASP A 440 -25.47 3.73 11.16
CA ASP A 440 -24.23 3.71 11.95
C ASP A 440 -24.49 3.41 13.43
N SER A 441 -25.72 3.64 13.89
CA SER A 441 -26.13 3.39 15.27
C SER A 441 -27.60 2.96 15.35
N LEU A 442 -27.95 2.17 16.36
CA LEU A 442 -29.35 1.92 16.72
C LEU A 442 -30.12 3.23 16.96
N ALA A 443 -29.46 4.27 17.46
CA ALA A 443 -30.08 5.57 17.76
C ALA A 443 -30.54 6.33 16.51
N ASP A 444 -30.07 5.94 15.30
CA ASP A 444 -30.46 6.52 14.02
C ASP A 444 -31.79 5.97 13.46
N ILE A 445 -32.37 4.96 14.11
CA ILE A 445 -33.62 4.37 13.69
C ILE A 445 -34.77 5.28 14.13
N HIS A 446 -35.40 6.01 13.17
CA HIS A 446 -36.56 6.84 13.42
C HIS A 446 -37.85 6.10 13.14
N SER A 447 -38.03 5.57 11.95
CA SER A 447 -39.22 4.87 11.51
C SER A 447 -39.34 3.47 12.10
N LYS A 448 -40.56 2.94 12.19
CA LYS A 448 -40.75 1.55 12.62
C LYS A 448 -40.20 0.58 11.60
N ALA A 449 -39.25 -0.27 12.01
CA ALA A 449 -38.68 -1.34 11.19
C ALA A 449 -39.41 -2.68 11.43
N GLU A 450 -39.62 -3.45 10.35
CA GLU A 450 -40.16 -4.80 10.47
C GLU A 450 -39.13 -5.78 10.99
N ARG A 451 -37.89 -5.68 10.47
CA ARG A 451 -36.77 -6.49 10.91
C ARG A 451 -35.53 -5.63 11.07
N LEU A 452 -34.86 -5.81 12.19
CA LEU A 452 -33.53 -5.27 12.45
C LEU A 452 -32.50 -6.41 12.39
N ILE A 453 -31.40 -6.19 11.69
CA ILE A 453 -30.19 -6.97 11.83
C ILE A 453 -29.16 -6.06 12.51
N TRP A 454 -28.76 -6.38 13.73
CA TRP A 454 -27.84 -5.56 14.50
C TRP A 454 -26.52 -6.30 14.76
N PHE A 455 -25.42 -5.75 14.24
CA PHE A 455 -24.06 -6.24 14.55
C PHE A 455 -23.61 -5.69 15.90
N ALA A 456 -23.67 -6.52 16.95
CA ALA A 456 -23.58 -6.09 18.35
C ALA A 456 -22.22 -6.35 19.01
N SER A 457 -21.22 -6.85 18.29
CA SER A 457 -19.87 -7.11 18.81
C SER A 457 -18.97 -5.90 18.70
N THR A 458 -18.13 -5.69 19.70
CA THR A 458 -17.12 -4.64 19.72
C THR A 458 -15.82 -5.15 20.33
N THR A 459 -14.67 -4.59 19.92
CA THR A 459 -13.36 -4.85 20.55
C THR A 459 -13.08 -3.92 21.72
N SER A 460 -13.85 -2.84 21.87
CA SER A 460 -13.73 -1.89 22.98
C SER A 460 -15.11 -1.36 23.39
N ASN A 461 -15.34 -1.32 24.68
CA ASN A 461 -16.51 -0.66 25.27
C ASN A 461 -16.20 0.79 25.71
N ASP A 462 -15.03 1.30 25.39
CA ASP A 462 -14.66 2.67 25.69
C ASP A 462 -15.46 3.62 24.78
N LEU A 463 -16.43 4.29 25.40
CA LEU A 463 -17.19 5.35 24.74
C LEU A 463 -16.30 6.58 24.60
N PRO A 464 -16.19 7.19 23.42
CA PRO A 464 -15.54 8.48 23.27
C PRO A 464 -16.24 9.49 24.18
N TYR A 465 -15.47 10.05 25.11
CA TYR A 465 -15.97 11.05 26.04
C TYR A 465 -15.23 12.38 25.83
N GLU A 466 -15.97 13.38 25.45
CA GLU A 466 -15.44 14.67 25.02
C GLU A 466 -14.53 15.35 26.07
N TYR A 467 -14.80 15.13 27.35
CA TYR A 467 -14.04 15.68 28.49
C TYR A 467 -13.11 14.65 29.16
N ALA A 468 -12.65 13.64 28.43
CA ALA A 468 -11.76 12.61 28.96
C ALA A 468 -10.42 13.13 29.48
N PHE A 469 -10.00 14.31 29.03
CA PHE A 469 -8.79 14.99 29.47
C PHE A 469 -8.89 15.62 30.87
N LEU A 470 -10.10 15.74 31.44
CA LEU A 470 -10.37 16.29 32.77
C LEU A 470 -10.55 15.20 33.81
N THR A 471 -10.11 15.48 35.04
CA THR A 471 -10.42 14.68 36.22
C THR A 471 -11.85 14.95 36.68
N ARG A 472 -12.40 14.07 37.53
CA ARG A 472 -13.73 14.25 38.11
C ARG A 472 -13.85 15.56 38.88
N SER A 473 -12.85 15.91 39.72
CA SER A 473 -12.82 17.17 40.46
C SER A 473 -12.77 18.41 39.58
N GLU A 474 -12.03 18.38 38.46
CA GLU A 474 -12.00 19.47 37.49
C GLU A 474 -13.37 19.64 36.82
N ILE A 475 -14.05 18.55 36.50
CA ILE A 475 -15.40 18.59 35.90
C ILE A 475 -16.39 19.20 36.89
N GLU A 476 -16.35 18.81 38.20
CA GLU A 476 -17.18 19.38 39.23
C GLU A 476 -16.94 20.88 39.41
N ALA A 477 -15.68 21.31 39.49
CA ALA A 477 -15.31 22.72 39.60
C ALA A 477 -15.76 23.57 38.38
N LEU A 478 -15.66 23.05 37.16
CA LEU A 478 -16.14 23.74 35.97
C LEU A 478 -17.67 23.84 35.94
N ARG A 479 -18.38 22.83 36.42
CA ARG A 479 -19.85 22.90 36.57
C ARG A 479 -20.27 23.97 37.60
N ASP A 480 -19.59 24.00 38.77
CA ASP A 480 -19.82 25.04 39.78
C ASP A 480 -19.53 26.43 39.22
N ALA A 481 -18.60 26.56 38.29
CA ALA A 481 -18.35 27.77 37.55
C ALA A 481 -19.39 28.08 36.41
N GLY A 482 -20.40 27.21 36.24
CA GLY A 482 -21.54 27.40 35.32
C GLY A 482 -21.40 26.76 33.96
N LEU A 483 -20.40 25.90 33.69
CA LEU A 483 -20.25 25.21 32.40
C LEU A 483 -21.24 24.04 32.28
N LEU A 484 -21.76 23.86 31.07
CA LEU A 484 -22.75 22.82 30.72
C LEU A 484 -22.06 21.48 30.36
N ILE A 485 -21.42 20.85 31.33
CA ILE A 485 -20.70 19.59 31.12
C ILE A 485 -21.54 18.38 31.54
N THR A 486 -21.81 17.45 30.64
CA THR A 486 -22.39 16.14 30.97
C THR A 486 -21.29 15.21 31.49
N GLY A 487 -21.49 14.58 32.64
CA GLY A 487 -20.50 13.66 33.22
C GLY A 487 -20.45 12.32 32.48
N ARG A 488 -19.29 11.63 32.53
CA ARG A 488 -19.02 10.39 31.79
C ARG A 488 -20.10 9.32 32.00
N GLU A 489 -20.49 9.06 33.23
CA GLU A 489 -21.53 8.05 33.55
C GLU A 489 -22.90 8.45 32.99
N GLN A 490 -23.24 9.75 33.03
CA GLN A 490 -24.47 10.24 32.45
C GLN A 490 -24.46 10.18 30.94
N ALA A 491 -23.35 10.55 30.28
CA ALA A 491 -23.19 10.43 28.84
C ALA A 491 -23.35 8.97 28.36
N ALA A 492 -22.76 8.02 29.09
CA ALA A 492 -22.92 6.60 28.79
C ALA A 492 -24.38 6.13 28.97
N ARG A 493 -25.07 6.59 30.03
CA ARG A 493 -26.50 6.30 30.22
C ARG A 493 -27.35 6.90 29.11
N ASN A 494 -27.08 8.12 28.71
CA ASN A 494 -27.80 8.81 27.63
C ASN A 494 -27.69 8.02 26.31
N LEU A 495 -26.46 7.64 25.91
CA LEU A 495 -26.22 6.86 24.72
C LEU A 495 -26.97 5.50 24.74
N ASN A 496 -26.88 4.78 25.86
CA ASN A 496 -27.57 3.51 26.01
C ASN A 496 -29.10 3.69 25.93
N THR A 497 -29.65 4.76 26.49
CA THR A 497 -31.07 5.09 26.38
C THR A 497 -31.47 5.35 24.93
N LEU A 498 -30.72 6.16 24.19
CA LEU A 498 -30.98 6.45 22.77
C LEU A 498 -30.92 5.19 21.90
N LYS A 499 -29.96 4.32 22.11
CA LYS A 499 -29.86 3.03 21.41
C LYS A 499 -31.02 2.09 21.74
N MET A 500 -31.43 2.04 23.01
CA MET A 500 -32.62 1.25 23.44
C MET A 500 -33.91 1.79 22.81
N ASP A 501 -34.06 3.09 22.70
CA ASP A 501 -35.18 3.73 22.01
C ASP A 501 -35.25 3.32 20.54
N GLY A 502 -34.12 3.30 19.84
CA GLY A 502 -34.03 2.80 18.46
C GLY A 502 -34.43 1.32 18.33
N LEU A 503 -33.91 0.46 19.23
CA LEU A 503 -34.22 -0.96 19.26
C LEU A 503 -35.73 -1.21 19.46
N SER A 504 -36.37 -0.46 20.34
CA SER A 504 -37.83 -0.58 20.63
C SER A 504 -38.74 -0.21 19.42
N ARG A 505 -38.18 0.41 18.38
CA ARG A 505 -38.91 0.73 17.13
C ARG A 505 -38.93 -0.43 16.15
N CYS A 506 -38.33 -1.55 16.47
CA CYS A 506 -38.28 -2.72 15.60
C CYS A 506 -39.31 -3.77 16.06
N SER A 507 -39.89 -4.50 15.10
CA SER A 507 -40.83 -5.60 15.42
C SER A 507 -40.07 -6.89 15.76
N ARG A 508 -39.00 -7.18 15.05
CA ARG A 508 -38.11 -8.33 15.25
C ARG A 508 -36.66 -7.90 15.13
N ALA A 509 -35.74 -8.50 15.90
CA ALA A 509 -34.33 -8.22 15.86
C ALA A 509 -33.47 -9.50 15.83
N SER A 510 -32.65 -9.66 14.80
CA SER A 510 -31.56 -10.63 14.76
C SER A 510 -30.27 -9.94 15.22
N ILE A 511 -29.79 -10.33 16.39
CA ILE A 511 -28.61 -9.76 17.03
C ILE A 511 -27.41 -10.62 16.64
N ILE A 512 -26.47 -10.03 15.94
CA ILE A 512 -25.28 -10.73 15.42
C ILE A 512 -24.11 -10.46 16.34
N THR A 513 -23.50 -11.54 16.82
CA THR A 513 -22.27 -11.48 17.59
C THR A 513 -21.18 -12.31 16.91
N CYS A 514 -19.92 -11.92 17.08
CA CYS A 514 -18.78 -12.71 16.63
C CYS A 514 -17.73 -12.79 17.76
N ARG A 515 -16.90 -13.84 17.74
CA ARG A 515 -15.86 -14.05 18.76
C ARG A 515 -14.65 -13.19 18.54
N LYS A 516 -14.35 -12.86 17.27
CA LYS A 516 -13.18 -12.06 16.89
C LYS A 516 -13.53 -11.03 15.84
N ILE A 517 -12.90 -9.85 15.94
CA ILE A 517 -12.85 -8.81 14.92
C ILE A 517 -11.38 -8.51 14.66
N SER A 518 -10.92 -8.65 13.42
CA SER A 518 -9.51 -8.47 13.01
C SER A 518 -8.53 -9.28 13.89
N GLY A 519 -8.95 -10.49 14.28
CA GLY A 519 -8.16 -11.38 15.11
C GLY A 519 -8.20 -11.09 16.63
N VAL A 520 -8.82 -9.97 17.05
CA VAL A 520 -8.98 -9.58 18.46
C VAL A 520 -10.29 -10.13 19.01
N GLU A 521 -10.24 -10.67 20.22
CA GLU A 521 -11.45 -11.14 20.92
C GLU A 521 -12.42 -9.98 21.18
N THR A 522 -13.71 -10.24 20.99
CA THR A 522 -14.77 -9.25 21.13
C THR A 522 -15.44 -9.31 22.50
N THR A 523 -16.10 -8.22 22.83
CA THR A 523 -17.02 -8.11 23.96
C THR A 523 -18.40 -7.71 23.45
N PRO A 524 -19.50 -8.13 24.14
CA PRO A 524 -20.84 -7.64 23.82
C PRO A 524 -20.91 -6.13 24.06
N SER A 525 -21.65 -5.43 23.19
CA SER A 525 -21.93 -4.01 23.43
C SER A 525 -22.68 -3.81 24.76
N ALA A 526 -22.53 -2.62 25.37
CA ALA A 526 -23.17 -2.33 26.67
C ALA A 526 -24.70 -2.47 26.61
N VAL A 527 -25.32 -2.20 25.48
CA VAL A 527 -26.77 -2.40 25.26
C VAL A 527 -27.11 -3.89 25.25
N LEU A 528 -26.32 -4.70 24.49
CA LEU A 528 -26.53 -6.15 24.46
C LEU A 528 -26.32 -6.77 25.83
N ALA A 529 -25.27 -6.40 26.55
CA ALA A 529 -25.03 -6.89 27.91
C ALA A 529 -26.19 -6.63 28.88
N ARG A 530 -26.95 -5.55 28.66
CA ARG A 530 -28.12 -5.20 29.46
C ARG A 530 -29.36 -6.05 29.15
N ILE A 531 -29.59 -6.42 27.87
CA ILE A 531 -30.78 -7.13 27.40
C ILE A 531 -30.61 -8.64 27.32
N SER A 532 -29.34 -9.15 27.25
CA SER A 532 -29.05 -10.55 26.93
C SER A 532 -29.11 -11.53 28.12
N ARG A 533 -29.44 -11.08 29.33
CA ARG A 533 -29.39 -11.94 30.55
C ARG A 533 -30.22 -13.22 30.43
N ASP A 534 -31.31 -13.18 29.67
CA ASP A 534 -32.27 -14.29 29.58
C ASP A 534 -32.44 -14.80 28.11
N LEU A 535 -31.62 -14.34 27.17
CA LEU A 535 -31.72 -14.75 25.76
C LEU A 535 -30.73 -15.85 25.41
N PRO A 536 -31.17 -17.01 24.89
CA PRO A 536 -30.26 -18.05 24.42
C PRO A 536 -29.52 -17.59 23.17
N ALA A 537 -28.19 -17.72 23.18
CA ALA A 537 -27.38 -17.52 21.96
C ALA A 537 -27.35 -18.82 21.15
N GLY A 538 -27.74 -18.78 19.90
CA GLY A 538 -27.61 -19.86 18.92
C GLY A 538 -26.35 -19.67 18.07
N LYS A 539 -25.76 -20.78 17.61
CA LYS A 539 -24.67 -20.70 16.64
C LYS A 539 -25.23 -20.17 15.32
N GLY A 540 -24.56 -19.18 14.73
CA GLY A 540 -24.91 -18.64 13.43
C GLY A 540 -24.82 -19.73 12.35
N PRO A 541 -25.79 -19.78 11.41
CA PRO A 541 -25.83 -20.79 10.37
C PRO A 541 -24.73 -20.55 9.34
N ASP A 542 -24.15 -21.62 8.80
CA ASP A 542 -23.26 -21.53 7.65
C ASP A 542 -24.04 -21.05 6.41
N VAL A 543 -23.52 -20.06 5.75
CA VAL A 543 -24.11 -19.55 4.51
C VAL A 543 -23.81 -20.50 3.37
N ALA A 544 -24.87 -21.00 2.72
CA ALA A 544 -24.70 -21.69 1.44
C ALA A 544 -24.19 -20.63 0.44
N LYS A 545 -22.92 -20.75 0.05
CA LYS A 545 -22.38 -19.87 -0.99
C LYS A 545 -23.30 -19.95 -2.20
N PRO A 546 -23.72 -18.82 -2.77
CA PRO A 546 -24.39 -18.83 -4.05
C PRO A 546 -23.47 -19.67 -4.96
N ALA A 547 -24.05 -20.59 -5.75
CA ALA A 547 -23.30 -21.28 -6.76
C ALA A 547 -22.72 -20.21 -7.68
N ALA A 548 -21.57 -19.65 -7.30
CA ALA A 548 -20.68 -18.97 -8.23
C ALA A 548 -20.58 -19.98 -9.35
N GLY A 549 -21.09 -19.60 -10.54
CA GLY A 549 -21.09 -20.53 -11.66
C GLY A 549 -19.75 -21.19 -11.59
N LYS A 550 -19.70 -22.51 -11.40
CA LYS A 550 -18.47 -23.23 -11.11
C LYS A 550 -17.47 -22.79 -12.16
N VAL A 551 -16.66 -21.82 -11.83
CA VAL A 551 -15.36 -21.71 -12.48
C VAL A 551 -14.76 -23.05 -12.12
N ASN A 552 -14.71 -23.93 -13.09
CA ASN A 552 -14.15 -25.25 -12.90
C ASN A 552 -12.67 -25.05 -12.64
N THR A 553 -12.33 -24.75 -11.38
CA THR A 553 -10.94 -24.60 -10.93
C THR A 553 -10.24 -25.95 -10.87
N ASP A 554 -10.98 -27.01 -11.02
CA ASP A 554 -10.46 -28.37 -11.13
C ASP A 554 -10.32 -28.74 -12.61
N LEU A 555 -9.38 -28.08 -13.28
CA LEU A 555 -8.92 -28.50 -14.62
C LEU A 555 -8.08 -29.76 -14.56
N GLY A 556 -8.37 -30.71 -13.69
CA GLY A 556 -7.69 -31.96 -13.50
C GLY A 556 -6.16 -31.84 -13.61
N LYS A 557 -5.41 -32.39 -12.72
CA LYS A 557 -3.95 -32.47 -12.84
C LYS A 557 -3.61 -33.25 -14.12
N ALA A 558 -3.47 -32.55 -15.24
CA ALA A 558 -3.08 -33.17 -16.50
C ALA A 558 -1.57 -33.16 -16.60
N ALA A 559 -0.99 -34.31 -16.87
CA ALA A 559 0.45 -34.42 -17.12
C ALA A 559 0.87 -33.67 -18.38
N PHE A 560 -0.02 -33.56 -19.35
CA PHE A 560 0.18 -32.85 -20.61
C PHE A 560 -0.99 -31.93 -20.91
N HIS A 561 -0.67 -30.77 -21.48
CA HIS A 561 -1.65 -29.87 -22.10
C HIS A 561 -1.55 -29.99 -23.62
N ASP A 562 -2.70 -30.15 -24.27
CA ASP A 562 -2.82 -30.03 -25.72
C ASP A 562 -2.94 -28.54 -26.10
N PHE A 563 -2.22 -28.13 -27.13
CA PHE A 563 -2.28 -26.76 -27.65
C PHE A 563 -2.08 -26.73 -29.16
N ASP A 564 -2.41 -25.59 -29.78
CA ASP A 564 -2.17 -25.38 -31.20
C ASP A 564 -0.70 -25.12 -31.49
N SER A 565 -0.05 -26.07 -32.11
CA SER A 565 1.38 -26.04 -32.43
C SER A 565 1.74 -24.91 -33.44
N GLU A 566 0.83 -24.52 -34.33
CA GLU A 566 1.06 -23.43 -35.32
C GLU A 566 1.22 -22.09 -34.58
N ILE A 567 0.43 -21.86 -33.52
CA ILE A 567 0.54 -20.65 -32.70
C ILE A 567 1.91 -20.58 -32.05
N VAL A 568 2.39 -21.65 -31.49
CA VAL A 568 3.71 -21.72 -30.83
C VAL A 568 4.85 -21.47 -31.82
N MET A 569 4.80 -22.11 -32.97
CA MET A 569 5.82 -21.97 -34.01
C MET A 569 5.86 -20.56 -34.58
N GLY A 570 4.72 -19.86 -34.63
CA GLY A 570 4.62 -18.45 -35.06
C GLY A 570 5.26 -17.45 -34.08
N PHE A 571 5.36 -17.79 -32.80
CA PHE A 571 5.93 -16.92 -31.75
C PHE A 571 7.33 -17.34 -31.30
N ARG A 572 7.99 -18.19 -32.01
CA ARG A 572 9.29 -18.73 -31.66
C ARG A 572 10.35 -17.63 -31.49
N ARG A 573 11.13 -17.73 -30.41
CA ARG A 573 12.30 -16.85 -30.20
C ARG A 573 13.43 -17.19 -31.17
N LYS A 574 14.10 -16.14 -31.65
CA LYS A 574 15.31 -16.28 -32.48
C LYS A 574 16.57 -16.34 -31.63
N ARG A 575 16.51 -15.88 -30.40
CA ARG A 575 17.64 -15.77 -29.48
C ARG A 575 17.30 -16.37 -28.11
N GLU A 576 18.14 -17.22 -27.63
CA GLU A 576 18.03 -17.87 -26.33
C GLU A 576 19.16 -17.45 -25.38
N SER A 577 18.90 -17.57 -24.08
CA SER A 577 19.90 -17.43 -23.04
C SER A 577 20.03 -18.74 -22.26
N TYR A 578 21.04 -18.86 -21.41
CA TYR A 578 21.14 -19.98 -20.47
C TYR A 578 19.82 -20.16 -19.69
N SER A 579 19.27 -19.08 -19.15
CA SER A 579 18.05 -19.14 -18.33
C SER A 579 16.82 -19.58 -19.14
N SER A 580 16.67 -19.13 -20.38
CA SER A 580 15.56 -19.57 -21.23
C SER A 580 15.69 -21.04 -21.65
N ILE A 581 16.91 -21.50 -21.93
CA ILE A 581 17.19 -22.91 -22.24
C ILE A 581 16.87 -23.79 -21.04
N ASP A 582 17.34 -23.41 -19.83
CA ASP A 582 17.05 -24.15 -18.61
C ASP A 582 15.54 -24.16 -18.31
N THR A 583 14.85 -23.02 -18.48
CA THR A 583 13.40 -22.94 -18.28
C THR A 583 12.64 -23.82 -19.24
N LEU A 584 13.02 -23.87 -20.54
CA LEU A 584 12.36 -24.77 -21.50
C LEU A 584 12.52 -26.24 -21.11
N ILE A 585 13.71 -26.63 -20.67
CA ILE A 585 13.99 -28.02 -20.29
C ILE A 585 13.25 -28.39 -19.01
N GLN A 586 13.34 -27.52 -17.97
CA GLN A 586 12.84 -27.83 -16.63
C GLN A 586 11.34 -27.51 -16.45
N ARG A 587 10.86 -26.45 -17.08
CA ARG A 587 9.51 -25.89 -16.86
C ARG A 587 8.92 -25.37 -18.18
N PRO A 588 8.58 -26.28 -19.12
CA PRO A 588 8.16 -25.86 -20.46
C PRO A 588 6.89 -25.01 -20.49
N VAL A 589 6.00 -25.12 -19.49
CA VAL A 589 4.84 -24.21 -19.35
C VAL A 589 5.28 -22.79 -19.08
N ASP A 590 6.23 -22.59 -18.16
CA ASP A 590 6.76 -21.26 -17.83
C ASP A 590 7.48 -20.66 -19.05
N TYR A 591 8.24 -21.46 -19.78
CA TYR A 591 8.88 -21.01 -21.03
C TYR A 591 7.85 -20.51 -22.03
N MET A 592 6.75 -21.24 -22.21
CA MET A 592 5.69 -20.83 -23.14
C MET A 592 5.02 -19.53 -22.71
N LEU A 593 4.79 -19.33 -21.43
CA LEU A 593 4.14 -18.14 -20.91
C LEU A 593 5.10 -16.93 -20.91
N ASP A 594 6.30 -17.09 -20.36
CA ASP A 594 7.25 -15.99 -20.18
C ASP A 594 7.93 -15.58 -21.49
N TYR A 595 8.43 -16.56 -22.24
CA TYR A 595 9.31 -16.28 -23.37
C TYR A 595 8.61 -16.31 -24.73
N VAL A 596 7.57 -17.12 -24.90
CA VAL A 596 6.85 -17.22 -26.17
C VAL A 596 5.67 -16.26 -26.22
N LYS A 597 4.84 -16.25 -25.17
CA LYS A 597 3.68 -15.35 -25.08
C LYS A 597 4.03 -13.98 -24.50
N GLY A 598 5.19 -13.84 -23.85
CA GLY A 598 5.62 -12.59 -23.25
C GLY A 598 4.74 -12.15 -22.09
N TYR A 599 4.11 -13.10 -21.38
CA TYR A 599 3.39 -12.78 -20.17
C TYR A 599 4.39 -12.36 -19.10
N VAL A 600 4.23 -11.15 -18.62
CA VAL A 600 4.96 -10.65 -17.45
C VAL A 600 4.03 -10.80 -16.26
N GLN A 601 4.51 -11.39 -15.18
CA GLN A 601 3.76 -11.36 -13.91
C GLN A 601 3.65 -9.90 -13.46
N TYR A 602 2.53 -9.27 -13.76
CA TYR A 602 2.16 -7.98 -13.16
C TYR A 602 1.58 -8.26 -11.76
N GLY A 603 2.42 -8.76 -10.86
CA GLY A 603 2.13 -8.79 -9.45
C GLY A 603 2.51 -7.47 -8.78
N ILE A 604 2.36 -7.39 -7.47
CA ILE A 604 3.01 -6.38 -6.65
C ILE A 604 4.51 -6.47 -7.00
N GLN A 605 5.06 -5.41 -7.60
CA GLN A 605 6.49 -5.38 -7.89
C GLN A 605 7.20 -5.24 -6.55
N GLU A 606 7.83 -6.31 -6.13
CA GLU A 606 8.64 -6.32 -4.93
C GLU A 606 10.00 -5.72 -5.27
N ILE A 607 10.49 -4.86 -4.38
CA ILE A 607 11.88 -4.43 -4.42
C ILE A 607 12.72 -5.68 -4.17
N ALA A 608 13.80 -5.84 -4.95
CA ALA A 608 14.72 -6.96 -4.78
C ALA A 608 15.15 -7.07 -3.31
N ASP A 609 15.22 -8.29 -2.80
CA ASP A 609 15.67 -8.54 -1.44
C ASP A 609 17.14 -8.13 -1.24
N VAL A 610 17.52 -7.92 0.01
CA VAL A 610 18.88 -7.45 0.37
C VAL A 610 19.99 -8.28 -0.29
N PRO A 611 19.97 -9.63 -0.27
CA PRO A 611 21.00 -10.43 -0.94
C PRO A 611 21.09 -10.22 -2.45
N THR A 612 19.96 -10.04 -3.13
CA THR A 612 19.95 -9.73 -4.56
C THR A 612 20.55 -8.36 -4.86
N VAL A 613 20.20 -7.35 -4.04
CA VAL A 613 20.77 -6.00 -4.18
C VAL A 613 22.27 -5.98 -3.88
N GLU A 614 22.72 -6.70 -2.86
CA GLU A 614 24.14 -6.87 -2.58
C GLU A 614 24.90 -7.49 -3.76
N GLY A 615 24.30 -8.50 -4.42
CA GLY A 615 24.84 -9.09 -5.64
C GLY A 615 24.96 -8.06 -6.77
N ASN A 616 23.91 -7.32 -7.06
CA ASN A 616 23.90 -6.29 -8.10
C ASN A 616 24.92 -5.18 -7.85
N VAL A 617 25.08 -4.73 -6.60
CA VAL A 617 26.10 -3.75 -6.22
C VAL A 617 27.50 -4.32 -6.38
N ALA A 618 27.71 -5.60 -6.06
CA ALA A 618 29.01 -6.24 -6.20
C ALA A 618 29.45 -6.34 -7.68
N HIS A 619 28.56 -6.78 -8.57
CA HIS A 619 28.82 -6.82 -10.03
C HIS A 619 29.12 -5.42 -10.57
N ALA A 620 28.27 -4.44 -10.24
CA ALA A 620 28.48 -3.07 -10.69
C ALA A 620 29.78 -2.45 -10.17
N TYR A 621 30.15 -2.75 -8.92
CA TYR A 621 31.44 -2.27 -8.37
C TYR A 621 32.65 -2.80 -9.15
N ILE A 622 32.63 -4.10 -9.48
CA ILE A 622 33.74 -4.72 -10.22
C ILE A 622 33.83 -4.15 -11.64
N GLU A 623 32.69 -4.01 -12.31
CA GLU A 623 32.59 -3.44 -13.67
C GLU A 623 33.12 -2.00 -13.70
N GLU A 624 32.67 -1.14 -12.78
CA GLU A 624 33.10 0.26 -12.68
C GLU A 624 34.61 0.39 -12.33
N LEU A 625 35.12 -0.50 -11.48
CA LEU A 625 36.53 -0.56 -11.19
C LEU A 625 37.33 -0.94 -12.45
N GLY A 626 36.88 -1.93 -13.22
CA GLY A 626 37.49 -2.32 -14.49
C GLY A 626 37.52 -1.20 -15.50
N LYS A 627 36.37 -0.55 -15.74
CA LYS A 627 36.28 0.62 -16.66
C LYS A 627 37.25 1.74 -16.26
N ALA A 628 37.34 2.02 -14.97
CA ALA A 628 38.20 3.10 -14.45
C ALA A 628 39.71 2.83 -14.55
N CYS A 629 40.12 1.56 -14.76
CA CYS A 629 41.52 1.12 -14.84
C CYS A 629 41.85 0.46 -16.19
N GLY A 630 41.01 0.59 -17.22
CA GLY A 630 41.22 -0.04 -18.53
C GLY A 630 41.43 -1.56 -18.42
N ASN A 631 40.80 -2.21 -17.44
CA ASN A 631 40.90 -3.64 -17.13
C ASN A 631 42.32 -4.15 -16.81
N ASP A 632 43.26 -3.27 -16.39
CA ASP A 632 44.57 -3.71 -15.87
C ASP A 632 44.43 -4.22 -14.43
N PRO A 633 44.69 -5.51 -14.13
CA PRO A 633 44.45 -6.09 -12.82
C PRO A 633 45.28 -5.44 -11.70
N LYS A 634 46.50 -4.99 -12.00
CA LYS A 634 47.38 -4.35 -11.01
C LYS A 634 46.95 -2.94 -10.69
N GLU A 635 46.52 -2.20 -11.69
CA GLU A 635 45.95 -0.86 -11.53
C GLU A 635 44.62 -0.91 -10.78
N MET A 636 43.77 -1.90 -11.09
CA MET A 636 42.53 -2.18 -10.36
C MET A 636 42.78 -2.46 -8.88
N LEU A 637 43.81 -3.29 -8.55
CA LEU A 637 44.16 -3.59 -7.14
C LEU A 637 44.64 -2.34 -6.41
N GLY A 638 45.49 -1.51 -7.06
CA GLY A 638 45.94 -0.23 -6.52
C GLY A 638 44.76 0.70 -6.22
N LYS A 639 43.90 0.94 -7.20
CA LYS A 639 42.75 1.83 -7.08
C LYS A 639 41.70 1.29 -6.09
N HIS A 640 41.50 -0.02 -6.07
CA HIS A 640 40.64 -0.68 -5.08
C HIS A 640 41.09 -0.41 -3.65
N ASN A 641 42.38 -0.49 -3.37
CA ASN A 641 42.94 -0.24 -2.04
C ASN A 641 42.85 1.24 -1.61
N GLU A 642 43.04 2.16 -2.56
CA GLU A 642 43.12 3.61 -2.31
C GLU A 642 41.75 4.29 -2.29
N CYS A 643 40.83 3.92 -3.22
CA CYS A 643 39.62 4.65 -3.48
C CYS A 643 38.34 3.81 -3.27
N PHE A 644 38.41 2.69 -2.53
CA PHE A 644 37.26 1.79 -2.32
C PHE A 644 36.03 2.52 -1.84
N ASP A 645 36.16 3.35 -0.81
CA ASP A 645 35.01 4.00 -0.16
C ASP A 645 34.29 4.98 -1.08
N GLU A 646 35.03 5.69 -1.93
CA GLU A 646 34.47 6.63 -2.89
C GLU A 646 33.71 5.90 -4.00
N LEU A 647 34.35 4.91 -4.62
CA LEU A 647 33.74 4.12 -5.69
C LEU A 647 32.54 3.33 -5.19
N PHE A 648 32.66 2.68 -4.04
CA PHE A 648 31.58 1.96 -3.38
C PHE A 648 30.39 2.87 -3.07
N GLY A 649 30.63 4.06 -2.51
CA GLY A 649 29.58 5.05 -2.22
C GLY A 649 28.83 5.49 -3.46
N ARG A 650 29.54 5.69 -4.59
CA ARG A 650 28.92 6.03 -5.87
C ARG A 650 28.02 4.89 -6.39
N VAL A 651 28.54 3.67 -6.48
CA VAL A 651 27.77 2.51 -6.92
C VAL A 651 26.58 2.23 -6.01
N LEU A 652 26.78 2.37 -4.70
CA LEU A 652 25.71 2.17 -3.72
C LEU A 652 24.57 3.18 -3.91
N SER A 653 24.89 4.45 -4.18
CA SER A 653 23.87 5.49 -4.45
C SER A 653 23.07 5.21 -5.71
N GLU A 654 23.63 4.48 -6.67
CA GLU A 654 22.99 4.17 -7.94
C GLU A 654 22.17 2.85 -7.91
N LYS A 655 22.71 1.81 -7.28
CA LYS A 655 22.17 0.44 -7.35
C LYS A 655 21.82 -0.20 -6.01
N GLY A 656 22.08 0.48 -4.90
CA GLY A 656 21.94 -0.11 -3.56
C GLY A 656 21.24 0.77 -2.53
N LEU A 657 20.36 1.69 -2.91
CA LEU A 657 19.72 2.61 -1.96
C LEU A 657 18.95 1.90 -0.85
N ILE A 658 18.37 0.73 -1.12
CA ILE A 658 17.69 -0.08 -0.09
C ILE A 658 18.66 -0.47 1.05
N LEU A 659 19.93 -0.69 0.75
CA LEU A 659 20.94 -1.00 1.76
C LEU A 659 21.25 0.21 2.66
N CYS A 660 20.95 1.42 2.20
CA CYS A 660 21.16 2.65 2.97
C CYS A 660 20.03 2.92 3.97
N LEU A 661 18.93 2.15 3.96
CA LEU A 661 17.86 2.28 4.93
C LEU A 661 18.37 1.92 6.34
N ARG A 662 17.80 2.58 7.35
CA ARG A 662 18.25 2.45 8.74
C ARG A 662 18.22 1.01 9.26
N GLU A 663 17.20 0.25 8.87
CA GLU A 663 17.04 -1.17 9.21
C GLU A 663 18.16 -2.05 8.65
N ASN A 664 18.79 -1.68 7.53
CA ASN A 664 19.83 -2.45 6.86
C ASN A 664 21.27 -1.98 7.19
N THR A 665 21.42 -1.16 8.24
CA THR A 665 22.74 -0.57 8.61
C THR A 665 23.79 -1.63 8.96
N ILE A 666 23.39 -2.75 9.57
CA ILE A 666 24.30 -3.83 9.96
C ILE A 666 24.72 -4.61 8.71
N GLU A 667 23.76 -4.95 7.87
CA GLU A 667 23.92 -5.65 6.60
C GLU A 667 24.86 -4.87 5.69
N LEU A 668 24.62 -3.57 5.51
CA LEU A 668 25.48 -2.69 4.70
C LEU A 668 26.93 -2.68 5.19
N LYS A 669 27.14 -2.58 6.51
CA LYS A 669 28.51 -2.61 7.07
C LYS A 669 29.19 -3.94 6.84
N SER A 670 28.50 -5.04 7.02
CA SER A 670 28.99 -6.39 6.77
C SER A 670 29.31 -6.61 5.31
N PHE A 671 28.39 -6.21 4.43
CA PHE A 671 28.54 -6.27 2.98
C PHE A 671 29.77 -5.50 2.50
N LYS A 672 29.93 -4.25 2.94
CA LYS A 672 31.05 -3.39 2.58
C LYS A 672 32.41 -4.03 2.89
N VAL A 673 32.55 -4.61 4.07
CA VAL A 673 33.77 -5.31 4.48
C VAL A 673 34.00 -6.57 3.64
N SER A 674 32.95 -7.38 3.48
CA SER A 674 33.00 -8.63 2.71
C SER A 674 33.39 -8.38 1.25
N LEU A 675 32.76 -7.38 0.61
CA LEU A 675 33.04 -7.02 -0.78
C LEU A 675 34.50 -6.55 -0.95
N ARG A 676 34.94 -5.63 -0.08
CA ARG A 676 36.34 -5.13 -0.15
C ARG A 676 37.35 -6.27 -0.11
N GLU A 677 37.23 -7.19 0.85
CA GLU A 677 38.13 -8.30 0.97
C GLU A 677 38.04 -9.30 -0.19
N SER A 678 36.79 -9.53 -0.69
CA SER A 678 36.54 -10.46 -1.79
C SER A 678 37.17 -9.99 -3.10
N ILE A 679 37.00 -8.70 -3.45
CA ILE A 679 37.60 -8.15 -4.67
C ILE A 679 39.12 -8.20 -4.63
N GLY A 680 39.73 -7.92 -3.45
CA GLY A 680 41.17 -8.07 -3.27
C GLY A 680 41.67 -9.49 -3.56
N VAL A 681 40.91 -10.51 -3.07
CA VAL A 681 41.24 -11.93 -3.31
C VAL A 681 41.03 -12.32 -4.81
N LEU A 682 39.97 -11.84 -5.44
CA LEU A 682 39.73 -12.07 -6.88
C LEU A 682 40.90 -11.53 -7.75
N LEU A 683 41.30 -10.28 -7.49
CA LEU A 683 42.39 -9.65 -8.22
C LEU A 683 43.73 -10.35 -7.94
N ASP A 684 43.97 -10.84 -6.71
CA ASP A 684 45.17 -11.63 -6.39
C ASP A 684 45.23 -12.96 -7.15
N ILE A 685 44.06 -13.65 -7.32
CA ILE A 685 44.00 -14.86 -8.17
C ILE A 685 44.37 -14.51 -9.63
N ILE A 686 43.83 -13.43 -10.19
CA ILE A 686 44.08 -13.01 -11.57
C ILE A 686 45.56 -12.64 -11.77
N ILE A 687 46.12 -11.79 -10.89
CA ILE A 687 47.52 -11.31 -10.96
C ILE A 687 48.50 -12.46 -10.75
N SER A 688 48.30 -13.34 -9.75
CA SER A 688 49.19 -14.44 -9.48
C SER A 688 49.31 -15.46 -10.62
N ASN A 689 48.26 -15.59 -11.41
CA ASN A 689 48.20 -16.42 -12.59
C ASN A 689 48.71 -15.71 -13.86
N GLY A 690 48.85 -14.36 -13.81
CA GLY A 690 49.27 -13.54 -14.94
C GLY A 690 48.25 -13.50 -16.06
N LEU A 691 46.96 -13.40 -15.71
CA LEU A 691 45.85 -13.37 -16.65
C LEU A 691 45.51 -11.93 -17.01
N ASP A 692 45.14 -11.72 -18.28
CA ASP A 692 44.61 -10.46 -18.76
C ASP A 692 43.09 -10.44 -18.62
N ILE A 693 42.52 -9.32 -18.15
CA ILE A 693 41.07 -9.13 -18.12
C ILE A 693 40.63 -8.63 -19.48
N VAL A 694 39.82 -9.41 -20.18
CA VAL A 694 39.17 -9.02 -21.45
C VAL A 694 38.04 -8.05 -21.18
N GLY A 695 37.18 -8.37 -20.22
CA GLY A 695 36.09 -7.52 -19.79
C GLY A 695 35.26 -8.09 -18.65
N PHE A 696 34.41 -7.21 -18.10
CA PHE A 696 33.36 -7.56 -17.14
C PHE A 696 32.00 -7.31 -17.80
N GLU A 697 31.00 -8.14 -17.48
CA GLU A 697 29.63 -8.08 -18.07
C GLU A 697 29.68 -8.11 -19.63
N GLU A 698 30.60 -8.92 -20.18
CA GLU A 698 30.79 -9.01 -21.62
C GLU A 698 29.67 -9.73 -22.33
N SER A 699 29.00 -9.02 -23.27
CA SER A 699 27.87 -9.53 -24.03
C SER A 699 28.33 -10.22 -25.30
N LEU A 700 28.16 -11.53 -25.40
CA LEU A 700 28.51 -12.35 -26.56
C LEU A 700 27.27 -13.02 -27.15
N THR A 701 27.22 -13.18 -28.47
CA THR A 701 26.15 -13.91 -29.18
C THR A 701 26.74 -14.89 -30.17
N ALA A 702 26.40 -16.17 -30.02
CA ALA A 702 26.78 -17.23 -30.92
C ALA A 702 25.59 -17.59 -31.82
N GLU A 703 25.72 -17.36 -33.12
CA GLU A 703 24.65 -17.55 -34.11
C GLU A 703 24.35 -19.04 -34.31
N GLY A 704 23.06 -19.39 -34.25
CA GLY A 704 22.57 -20.74 -34.56
C GLY A 704 23.17 -21.84 -33.69
N LEU A 705 23.58 -21.54 -32.45
CA LEU A 705 24.33 -22.45 -31.58
C LEU A 705 23.50 -23.59 -31.05
N ILE A 706 22.19 -23.42 -30.87
CA ILE A 706 21.29 -24.44 -30.32
C ILE A 706 20.14 -24.73 -31.27
N GLY A 707 19.59 -25.94 -31.22
CA GLY A 707 18.48 -26.37 -32.07
C GLY A 707 18.96 -26.83 -33.48
N ASN A 708 18.00 -27.24 -34.34
CA ASN A 708 18.28 -27.76 -35.66
C ASN A 708 17.74 -26.80 -36.75
N LYS A 709 18.59 -26.44 -37.73
CA LYS A 709 18.22 -25.59 -38.88
C LYS A 709 17.20 -26.27 -39.80
N GLU A 710 17.34 -27.59 -40.02
CA GLU A 710 16.44 -28.37 -40.87
C GLU A 710 15.01 -28.40 -40.27
N ASP A 711 14.97 -28.52 -38.98
CA ASP A 711 13.74 -28.52 -38.22
C ASP A 711 13.18 -27.11 -37.93
N GLY A 712 13.89 -26.05 -38.30
CA GLY A 712 13.51 -24.69 -38.02
C GLY A 712 13.57 -24.32 -36.53
N THR A 713 14.25 -25.09 -35.65
CA THR A 713 14.39 -24.82 -34.21
C THR A 713 15.72 -24.16 -33.85
N SER A 714 16.60 -23.92 -34.83
CA SER A 714 17.88 -23.24 -34.60
C SER A 714 17.68 -21.85 -33.97
N ALA A 715 18.40 -21.52 -32.91
CA ALA A 715 18.40 -20.24 -32.27
C ALA A 715 19.81 -19.78 -31.94
N ASP A 716 20.02 -18.45 -31.92
CA ASP A 716 21.22 -17.86 -31.41
C ASP A 716 21.27 -17.95 -29.90
N VAL A 717 22.44 -18.10 -29.32
CA VAL A 717 22.59 -18.12 -27.87
C VAL A 717 23.41 -16.90 -27.46
N TYR A 718 22.83 -16.06 -26.63
CA TYR A 718 23.54 -14.94 -26.05
C TYR A 718 23.91 -15.22 -24.59
N ALA A 719 25.06 -14.71 -24.18
CA ALA A 719 25.59 -14.80 -22.85
C ALA A 719 26.13 -13.43 -22.41
N ILE A 720 25.89 -13.09 -21.16
CA ILE A 720 26.57 -11.99 -20.48
C ILE A 720 27.56 -12.65 -19.52
N ILE A 721 28.85 -12.44 -19.75
CA ILE A 721 29.91 -13.09 -18.99
C ILE A 721 30.38 -12.13 -17.90
N ASP A 722 30.19 -12.51 -16.63
CA ASP A 722 30.51 -11.63 -15.49
C ASP A 722 31.98 -11.23 -15.50
N CYS A 723 32.91 -12.17 -15.81
CA CYS A 723 34.32 -11.89 -15.94
C CYS A 723 34.95 -12.81 -16.99
N LEU A 724 35.38 -12.21 -18.09
CA LEU A 724 36.08 -12.88 -19.18
C LEU A 724 37.58 -12.56 -19.10
N LEU A 725 38.40 -13.61 -18.97
CA LEU A 725 39.86 -13.51 -18.85
C LEU A 725 40.52 -14.22 -20.03
N ARG A 726 41.76 -13.87 -20.31
CA ARG A 726 42.62 -14.52 -21.28
C ARG A 726 43.99 -14.82 -20.71
N ASP A 727 44.49 -16.00 -20.93
CA ASP A 727 45.90 -16.31 -20.62
C ASP A 727 46.80 -15.88 -21.78
N PRO A 728 47.71 -14.90 -21.60
CA PRO A 728 48.58 -14.42 -22.66
C PRO A 728 49.61 -15.49 -23.12
N LYS A 729 49.83 -16.57 -22.40
CA LYS A 729 50.83 -17.61 -22.74
C LYS A 729 50.36 -18.52 -23.89
N ASP A 730 49.08 -18.89 -23.87
CA ASP A 730 48.48 -19.82 -24.84
C ASP A 730 47.32 -19.22 -25.64
N GLY A 731 46.89 -18.01 -25.25
CA GLY A 731 45.79 -17.29 -25.85
C GLY A 731 44.43 -17.81 -25.52
N MET A 732 44.29 -18.84 -24.65
CA MET A 732 43.03 -19.44 -24.26
C MET A 732 42.26 -18.61 -23.23
N TYR A 733 40.94 -18.75 -23.23
CA TYR A 733 40.04 -17.99 -22.37
C TYR A 733 39.71 -18.71 -21.08
N LEU A 734 39.35 -17.90 -20.06
CA LEU A 734 38.82 -18.35 -18.77
C LEU A 734 37.54 -17.56 -18.48
N VAL A 735 36.54 -18.26 -17.96
CA VAL A 735 35.20 -17.70 -17.64
C VAL A 735 34.93 -17.81 -16.14
N PHE A 736 34.77 -16.70 -15.46
CA PHE A 736 34.32 -16.65 -14.08
C PHE A 736 32.92 -16.06 -14.04
N ASP A 737 32.06 -16.70 -13.26
CA ASP A 737 30.71 -16.26 -12.98
C ASP A 737 30.58 -15.92 -11.50
N PHE A 738 30.10 -14.72 -11.20
CA PHE A 738 30.08 -14.21 -9.83
C PHE A 738 28.77 -14.60 -9.12
N LYS A 739 28.87 -15.02 -7.87
CA LYS A 739 27.72 -15.40 -7.05
C LYS A 739 27.78 -14.77 -5.68
N TYR A 740 26.74 -14.01 -5.32
CA TYR A 740 26.62 -13.42 -4.00
C TYR A 740 25.84 -14.33 -3.04
N ASN A 741 26.42 -15.48 -2.72
CA ASN A 741 25.93 -16.44 -1.73
C ASN A 741 27.07 -17.31 -1.19
N SER A 742 26.73 -18.29 -0.33
CA SER A 742 27.73 -19.20 0.26
C SER A 742 28.50 -20.08 -0.73
N GLY A 743 28.08 -20.14 -1.98
CA GLY A 743 28.68 -20.99 -3.03
C GLY A 743 28.42 -22.49 -2.87
N THR A 744 27.81 -22.95 -1.78
CA THR A 744 27.60 -24.36 -1.49
C THR A 744 26.76 -25.05 -2.57
N THR A 745 25.71 -24.37 -3.04
CA THR A 745 24.85 -24.87 -4.10
C THR A 745 25.58 -24.99 -5.43
N TYR A 746 26.44 -24.05 -5.77
CA TYR A 746 27.23 -24.03 -7.01
C TYR A 746 28.36 -25.05 -6.97
N ARG A 747 29.01 -25.20 -5.81
CA ARG A 747 29.96 -26.29 -5.57
C ARG A 747 29.32 -27.66 -5.84
N LYS A 748 28.10 -27.89 -5.30
CA LYS A 748 27.34 -29.10 -5.49
C LYS A 748 26.90 -29.30 -6.96
N LYS A 749 26.55 -28.23 -7.66
CA LYS A 749 26.23 -28.30 -9.10
C LYS A 749 27.43 -28.77 -9.92
N ILE A 750 28.65 -28.31 -9.61
CA ILE A 750 29.88 -28.80 -10.25
C ILE A 750 30.09 -30.30 -9.94
N GLU A 751 30.00 -30.70 -8.67
CA GLU A 751 30.15 -32.08 -8.22
C GLU A 751 29.19 -33.01 -8.96
N GLU A 752 27.91 -32.67 -9.05
CA GLU A 752 26.83 -33.42 -9.72
C GLU A 752 26.84 -33.26 -11.25
N ASN A 753 27.80 -32.56 -11.84
CA ASN A 753 27.83 -32.23 -13.28
C ASN A 753 26.51 -31.59 -13.77
N ARG A 754 26.07 -30.50 -13.12
CA ARG A 754 24.80 -29.80 -13.40
C ARG A 754 25.00 -28.27 -13.58
N GLU A 755 26.22 -27.83 -13.80
CA GLU A 755 26.60 -26.42 -13.99
C GLU A 755 26.29 -25.91 -15.42
N LEU A 756 25.04 -26.01 -15.85
CA LEU A 756 24.61 -25.66 -17.23
C LEU A 756 25.00 -24.25 -17.63
N GLN A 757 24.94 -23.27 -16.72
CA GLN A 757 25.31 -21.89 -17.00
C GLN A 757 26.77 -21.80 -17.51
N LEU A 758 27.71 -22.41 -16.79
CA LEU A 758 29.12 -22.43 -17.21
C LEU A 758 29.33 -23.19 -18.52
N ALA A 759 28.60 -24.28 -18.75
CA ALA A 759 28.68 -25.05 -19.98
C ALA A 759 28.18 -24.23 -21.20
N VAL A 760 27.10 -23.47 -21.04
CA VAL A 760 26.58 -22.55 -22.08
C VAL A 760 27.57 -21.41 -22.33
N TYR A 761 28.08 -20.77 -21.28
CA TYR A 761 29.04 -19.69 -21.39
C TYR A 761 30.33 -20.14 -22.09
N LYS A 762 30.88 -21.29 -21.67
CA LYS A 762 32.03 -21.92 -22.34
C LYS A 762 31.78 -22.06 -23.83
N LYS A 763 30.63 -22.61 -24.22
CA LYS A 763 30.32 -22.90 -25.64
C LYS A 763 30.12 -21.62 -26.45
N VAL A 764 29.51 -20.59 -25.89
CA VAL A 764 29.38 -19.27 -26.54
C VAL A 764 30.75 -18.64 -26.75
N VAL A 765 31.62 -18.62 -25.72
CA VAL A 765 32.98 -18.06 -25.84
C VAL A 765 33.82 -18.87 -26.87
N GLU A 766 33.79 -20.21 -26.83
CA GLU A 766 34.48 -21.06 -27.83
C GLU A 766 34.04 -20.76 -29.26
N THR A 767 32.77 -20.44 -29.46
CA THR A 767 32.21 -20.17 -30.82
C THR A 767 32.59 -18.78 -31.33
N VAL A 768 32.65 -17.79 -30.45
CA VAL A 768 32.80 -16.37 -30.81
C VAL A 768 34.25 -15.88 -30.67
N SER A 769 34.96 -16.30 -29.63
CA SER A 769 36.24 -15.71 -29.22
C SER A 769 37.42 -16.66 -29.36
N GLY A 770 37.26 -17.92 -28.93
CA GLY A 770 38.33 -18.92 -28.99
C GLY A 770 38.27 -19.93 -27.84
N ASP A 771 39.21 -20.87 -27.83
CA ASP A 771 39.16 -22.00 -26.88
C ASP A 771 39.15 -21.57 -25.44
N VAL A 772 38.31 -22.27 -24.63
CA VAL A 772 38.15 -22.04 -23.19
C VAL A 772 38.75 -23.18 -22.40
N LYS A 773 39.74 -22.87 -21.59
CA LYS A 773 40.45 -23.86 -20.75
C LYS A 773 39.96 -23.95 -19.29
N PHE A 774 39.15 -22.97 -18.85
CA PHE A 774 38.74 -22.87 -17.46
C PHE A 774 37.35 -22.22 -17.32
N THR A 775 36.55 -22.79 -16.44
CA THR A 775 35.27 -22.21 -16.01
C THR A 775 35.10 -22.34 -14.49
N GLY A 776 34.49 -21.34 -13.83
CA GLY A 776 34.29 -21.41 -12.40
C GLY A 776 33.30 -20.41 -11.85
N TYR A 777 32.76 -20.72 -10.68
CA TYR A 777 31.90 -19.84 -9.88
C TYR A 777 32.70 -19.17 -8.78
N TYR A 778 32.76 -17.84 -8.77
CA TYR A 778 33.36 -17.08 -7.69
C TYR A 778 32.30 -16.65 -6.66
N ALA A 779 32.31 -17.31 -5.51
CA ALA A 779 31.42 -16.99 -4.38
C ALA A 779 31.97 -15.79 -3.60
N ILE A 780 31.41 -14.60 -3.83
CA ILE A 780 31.88 -13.33 -3.29
C ILE A 780 31.94 -13.34 -1.74
N PRO A 781 30.90 -13.69 -0.97
CA PRO A 781 30.96 -13.70 0.47
C PRO A 781 31.96 -14.70 1.06
N ARG A 782 32.19 -15.82 0.34
CA ARG A 782 33.12 -16.86 0.77
C ARG A 782 34.55 -16.64 0.25
N ARG A 783 34.72 -15.73 -0.72
CA ARG A 783 36.04 -15.44 -1.34
C ARG A 783 36.66 -16.68 -1.95
N THR A 784 35.85 -17.55 -2.56
CA THR A 784 36.29 -18.85 -3.07
C THR A 784 35.81 -19.06 -4.50
N LEU A 785 36.74 -19.42 -5.37
CA LEU A 785 36.51 -19.82 -6.74
C LEU A 785 36.35 -21.34 -6.81
N PHE A 786 35.15 -21.81 -7.12
CA PHE A 786 34.85 -23.23 -7.32
C PHE A 786 34.97 -23.61 -8.80
N THR A 787 35.69 -24.64 -9.11
CA THR A 787 35.93 -25.12 -10.47
C THR A 787 36.12 -26.61 -10.52
N ALA A 788 35.90 -27.22 -11.70
CA ALA A 788 36.34 -28.58 -11.97
C ALA A 788 37.71 -28.63 -12.67
N ASP A 789 38.24 -27.49 -13.15
CA ASP A 789 39.43 -27.39 -13.98
C ASP A 789 40.66 -27.09 -13.09
N ASP A 790 41.66 -27.98 -13.08
CA ASP A 790 42.93 -27.83 -12.33
C ASP A 790 44.00 -27.24 -13.21
N VAL A 791 43.81 -25.99 -13.66
CA VAL A 791 44.76 -25.28 -14.56
C VAL A 791 45.36 -24.02 -13.95
N LEU A 792 44.81 -23.52 -12.84
CA LEU A 792 45.32 -22.37 -12.11
C LEU A 792 46.43 -22.79 -11.16
N LYS A 793 47.36 -21.85 -10.86
CA LYS A 793 48.32 -22.06 -9.81
C LYS A 793 47.63 -22.27 -8.47
N PRO A 794 48.17 -23.15 -7.59
CA PRO A 794 47.59 -23.39 -6.28
C PRO A 794 47.39 -22.07 -5.52
N HIS A 795 46.13 -21.81 -5.13
CA HIS A 795 45.75 -20.66 -4.33
C HIS A 795 44.71 -21.08 -3.28
N LYS A 796 44.86 -20.56 -2.06
CA LYS A 796 43.97 -20.93 -0.93
C LYS A 796 42.48 -20.64 -1.18
N ALA A 797 42.21 -19.72 -2.09
CA ALA A 797 40.85 -19.32 -2.46
C ALA A 797 40.34 -20.02 -3.74
N VAL A 798 41.04 -21.02 -4.28
CA VAL A 798 40.60 -21.84 -5.40
C VAL A 798 40.34 -23.24 -4.90
N GLU A 799 39.14 -23.75 -5.08
CA GLU A 799 38.73 -25.10 -4.71
C GLU A 799 38.39 -25.89 -5.98
N VAL A 800 39.23 -26.89 -6.27
CA VAL A 800 38.97 -27.82 -7.37
C VAL A 800 38.01 -28.90 -6.89
N VAL A 801 36.84 -28.98 -7.54
CA VAL A 801 35.78 -29.90 -7.19
C VAL A 801 35.78 -31.08 -8.14
N SER A 802 35.83 -32.29 -7.61
CA SER A 802 35.74 -33.52 -8.41
C SER A 802 34.32 -33.72 -8.90
N LYS A 803 34.15 -34.00 -10.19
CA LYS A 803 32.87 -34.30 -10.79
C LYS A 803 32.50 -35.78 -10.65
N ASP A 804 31.24 -36.05 -10.39
CA ASP A 804 30.67 -37.44 -10.40
C ASP A 804 30.57 -38.01 -11.82
N SER A 805 30.54 -37.16 -12.84
CA SER A 805 30.41 -37.51 -14.25
C SER A 805 31.09 -36.46 -15.14
N GLU A 806 31.72 -36.94 -16.22
CA GLU A 806 32.38 -36.07 -17.24
C GLU A 806 31.56 -35.92 -18.52
N LYS A 807 30.23 -36.09 -18.45
CA LYS A 807 29.36 -35.96 -19.63
C LYS A 807 29.32 -34.51 -20.08
N ASP A 808 29.27 -34.29 -21.40
CA ASP A 808 29.14 -32.94 -21.99
C ASP A 808 27.76 -32.35 -21.72
N LEU A 809 27.69 -31.41 -20.81
CA LEU A 809 26.45 -30.76 -20.36
C LEU A 809 25.79 -29.94 -21.46
N PHE A 810 26.55 -29.27 -22.34
CA PHE A 810 25.96 -28.48 -23.43
C PHE A 810 25.33 -29.41 -24.46
N ALA A 811 26.00 -30.50 -24.81
CA ALA A 811 25.42 -31.53 -25.71
C ALA A 811 24.16 -32.16 -25.14
N MET A 812 24.15 -32.46 -23.84
CA MET A 812 22.97 -32.96 -23.14
C MET A 812 21.83 -31.93 -23.11
N ALA A 813 22.12 -30.67 -22.84
CA ALA A 813 21.12 -29.60 -22.85
C ALA A 813 20.60 -29.34 -24.28
N SER A 814 21.44 -29.40 -25.29
CA SER A 814 20.99 -29.28 -26.69
C SER A 814 20.01 -30.39 -27.07
N LYS A 815 20.31 -31.64 -26.67
CA LYS A 815 19.37 -32.77 -26.87
C LYS A 815 18.07 -32.54 -26.11
N GLY A 816 18.13 -32.03 -24.86
CA GLY A 816 16.94 -31.72 -24.07
C GLY A 816 16.09 -30.62 -24.71
N TYR A 817 16.75 -29.59 -25.26
CA TYR A 817 16.13 -28.52 -26.02
C TYR A 817 15.39 -29.04 -27.26
N ASP A 818 16.06 -29.87 -28.05
CA ASP A 818 15.45 -30.51 -29.24
C ASP A 818 14.29 -31.42 -28.87
N PHE A 819 14.41 -32.19 -27.76
CA PHE A 819 13.34 -33.02 -27.25
C PHE A 819 12.10 -32.20 -26.89
N ARG A 820 12.25 -31.11 -26.16
CA ARG A 820 11.16 -30.19 -25.78
C ARG A 820 10.50 -29.57 -27.02
N TRP A 821 11.29 -29.13 -27.99
CA TRP A 821 10.74 -28.59 -29.24
C TRP A 821 9.99 -29.64 -30.04
N LYS A 822 10.41 -30.93 -30.01
CA LYS A 822 9.66 -32.01 -30.61
C LYS A 822 8.30 -32.23 -29.94
N GLN A 823 8.24 -32.17 -28.62
CA GLN A 823 6.96 -32.21 -27.91
C GLN A 823 6.07 -31.03 -28.30
N LEU A 824 6.62 -29.80 -28.31
CA LEU A 824 5.89 -28.57 -28.67
C LEU A 824 5.34 -28.64 -30.11
N ARG A 825 6.08 -29.17 -31.06
CA ARG A 825 5.60 -29.41 -32.44
C ARG A 825 4.44 -30.40 -32.50
N ASN A 826 4.42 -31.38 -31.63
CA ASN A 826 3.34 -32.34 -31.54
C ASN A 826 2.13 -31.81 -30.75
N GLY A 827 2.11 -30.54 -30.43
CA GLY A 827 1.05 -29.93 -29.66
C GLY A 827 0.96 -30.39 -28.21
N LYS A 828 2.06 -30.87 -27.64
CA LYS A 828 2.14 -31.41 -26.27
C LYS A 828 2.99 -30.50 -25.41
N LEU A 829 2.45 -30.11 -24.24
CA LEU A 829 3.11 -29.31 -23.24
C LEU A 829 3.06 -30.00 -21.89
N GLU A 830 4.23 -30.33 -21.35
CA GLU A 830 4.33 -31.02 -20.05
C GLU A 830 4.19 -30.04 -18.88
N GLU A 831 3.45 -30.49 -17.86
CA GLU A 831 3.35 -29.79 -16.57
C GLU A 831 3.74 -30.72 -15.42
N GLY A 832 4.57 -30.22 -14.50
CA GLY A 832 5.18 -31.04 -13.44
C GLY A 832 4.24 -31.59 -12.36
N GLU A 833 3.11 -30.99 -12.11
CA GLU A 833 2.20 -31.44 -11.04
C GLU A 833 1.32 -32.61 -11.46
N GLY A 834 1.37 -33.69 -10.68
CA GLY A 834 0.51 -34.88 -10.87
C GLY A 834 0.96 -35.84 -11.93
N MET A 835 2.19 -35.71 -12.44
CA MET A 835 2.76 -36.62 -13.41
C MET A 835 3.17 -37.95 -12.79
N ASP A 836 2.83 -39.06 -13.46
CA ASP A 836 3.43 -40.33 -13.17
C ASP A 836 4.66 -40.48 -14.07
N LEU A 837 5.85 -40.55 -13.46
CA LEU A 837 7.11 -40.74 -14.17
C LEU A 837 7.12 -42.02 -15.03
N ALA A 838 6.28 -43.02 -14.70
CA ALA A 838 6.19 -44.28 -15.46
C ALA A 838 5.65 -44.06 -16.87
N ASP A 839 4.88 -43.02 -17.12
CA ASP A 839 4.22 -42.79 -18.40
C ASP A 839 4.98 -41.88 -19.37
N MET A 840 6.16 -41.35 -18.96
CA MET A 840 6.88 -40.34 -19.70
C MET A 840 8.22 -40.86 -20.23
N ASP A 841 8.35 -40.91 -21.55
CA ASP A 841 9.57 -41.37 -22.22
C ASP A 841 10.82 -40.57 -21.86
N TYR A 842 10.66 -39.21 -21.64
CA TYR A 842 11.77 -38.36 -21.24
C TYR A 842 12.37 -38.79 -19.90
N TYR A 843 11.55 -39.06 -18.91
CA TYR A 843 12.03 -39.44 -17.56
C TYR A 843 12.52 -40.86 -17.46
N ARG A 844 11.91 -41.78 -18.21
CA ARG A 844 12.37 -43.18 -18.28
C ARG A 844 13.71 -43.32 -18.96
N ASN A 845 13.98 -42.51 -19.94
CA ASN A 845 15.12 -42.66 -20.84
C ASN A 845 16.15 -41.57 -20.80
N GLN A 846 16.03 -40.56 -19.88
CA GLN A 846 16.92 -39.39 -19.90
C GLN A 846 18.41 -39.76 -19.86
N ASP A 847 18.81 -40.77 -19.09
CA ASP A 847 20.20 -41.24 -19.05
C ASP A 847 20.59 -42.00 -20.32
N ALA A 848 19.73 -42.85 -20.84
CA ALA A 848 19.97 -43.59 -22.06
C ALA A 848 20.00 -42.69 -23.30
N LEU A 849 19.20 -41.64 -23.34
CA LEU A 849 19.17 -40.65 -24.40
C LEU A 849 20.27 -39.59 -24.23
N GLY A 850 20.94 -39.55 -23.10
CA GLY A 850 21.96 -38.55 -22.76
C GLY A 850 21.37 -37.14 -22.69
N LEU A 851 20.18 -36.98 -22.09
CA LEU A 851 19.53 -35.71 -21.89
C LEU A 851 20.05 -35.01 -20.63
N TYR A 852 19.96 -33.66 -20.60
CA TYR A 852 20.32 -32.90 -19.41
C TYR A 852 19.43 -33.32 -18.23
N PRO A 853 20.00 -33.65 -17.05
CA PRO A 853 19.23 -34.15 -15.93
C PRO A 853 18.34 -33.01 -15.38
N LEU A 854 17.07 -33.37 -15.15
CA LEU A 854 16.13 -32.45 -14.49
C LEU A 854 16.57 -32.20 -13.05
N GLU A 855 16.46 -30.95 -12.61
CA GLU A 855 16.68 -30.64 -11.19
C GLU A 855 15.61 -31.36 -10.36
N PRO A 856 15.99 -32.12 -9.29
CA PRO A 856 15.02 -32.74 -8.43
C PRO A 856 14.16 -31.66 -7.78
N ASP A 857 12.86 -31.72 -8.01
CA ASP A 857 11.94 -30.86 -7.28
C ASP A 857 11.49 -31.58 -6.00
N TYR A 858 11.09 -30.77 -5.06
CA TYR A 858 10.91 -31.04 -3.63
C TYR A 858 10.06 -32.26 -3.28
N ASN A 859 9.35 -32.86 -4.21
CA ASN A 859 8.31 -33.81 -3.89
C ASN A 859 8.19 -35.01 -4.83
N LYS A 860 9.26 -35.62 -5.26
CA LYS A 860 9.18 -36.95 -5.93
C LYS A 860 9.10 -36.95 -7.46
N VAL A 861 9.03 -35.81 -8.10
CA VAL A 861 9.03 -35.69 -9.56
C VAL A 861 10.22 -34.84 -9.97
N ASN A 862 10.97 -35.20 -10.97
CA ASN A 862 12.19 -34.48 -11.38
C ASN A 862 11.92 -33.21 -12.18
N ILE A 863 10.69 -32.71 -12.21
CA ILE A 863 10.33 -31.42 -12.82
C ILE A 863 10.01 -30.42 -11.73
N LYS A 864 10.56 -29.21 -11.85
CA LYS A 864 10.13 -28.08 -11.03
C LYS A 864 8.68 -27.74 -11.34
N ALA A 865 7.86 -27.55 -10.33
CA ALA A 865 6.52 -27.02 -10.51
C ALA A 865 6.56 -25.66 -11.24
N SER A 866 5.58 -25.43 -12.13
CA SER A 866 5.45 -24.16 -12.83
C SER A 866 5.30 -23.00 -11.82
N ALA A 867 6.00 -21.89 -12.05
CA ALA A 867 5.87 -20.67 -11.26
C ALA A 867 4.43 -20.12 -11.29
N TYR A 868 3.68 -20.40 -12.33
CA TYR A 868 2.27 -20.03 -12.45
C TYR A 868 1.32 -21.01 -11.74
N GLY A 869 1.78 -22.20 -11.33
CA GLY A 869 1.03 -23.19 -10.59
C GLY A 869 -0.27 -23.67 -11.27
N ASN A 870 -0.97 -24.62 -10.66
CA ASN A 870 -2.29 -25.05 -11.14
C ASN A 870 -3.40 -24.01 -10.96
N LYS A 871 -3.16 -22.97 -10.19
CA LYS A 871 -4.17 -21.95 -9.86
C LYS A 871 -4.45 -20.97 -11.01
N ASN A 872 -3.57 -20.85 -11.99
CA ASN A 872 -3.69 -19.90 -13.10
C ASN A 872 -4.17 -20.56 -14.40
N CYS A 873 -5.21 -21.36 -14.29
CA CYS A 873 -5.84 -22.05 -15.43
C CYS A 873 -6.25 -21.11 -16.59
N THR A 874 -6.59 -19.86 -16.29
CA THR A 874 -6.93 -18.84 -17.29
C THR A 874 -5.75 -18.50 -18.20
N LEU A 875 -4.52 -18.43 -17.69
CA LEU A 875 -3.32 -18.19 -18.50
C LEU A 875 -3.00 -19.40 -19.38
N LYS A 876 -3.12 -20.62 -18.84
CA LYS A 876 -2.94 -21.86 -19.62
C LYS A 876 -4.01 -22.03 -20.71
N GLY A 877 -5.24 -21.58 -20.45
CA GLY A 877 -6.31 -21.51 -21.47
C GLY A 877 -5.97 -20.63 -22.66
N GLY A 878 -5.12 -19.60 -22.49
CA GLY A 878 -4.63 -18.73 -23.55
C GLY A 878 -3.62 -19.38 -24.49
N LEU A 879 -3.15 -20.58 -24.19
CA LEU A 879 -2.29 -21.38 -25.09
C LEU A 879 -3.11 -22.22 -26.09
N LYS A 880 -4.42 -22.34 -25.90
CA LYS A 880 -5.32 -23.05 -26.81
C LYS A 880 -5.70 -22.23 -28.04
#